data_9e27494cf464b4019bf1fb407368372e
#
_entry.id   9e27494cf464b4019bf1fb407368372e
#
_cell.length_a   1.000
_cell.length_b   1.000
_cell.length_c   1.000
_cell.angle_alpha   90.00
_cell.angle_beta   90.00
_cell.angle_gamma   90.00
#
_symmetry.space_group_name_H-M   'P 1'
#
loop_
_entity.id
_entity.type
_entity.pdbx_description
1 polymer ?
#
loop_
_entity_poly.entity_id
_entity_poly.type
_entity_poly.pdbx_seq_one_letter_code
_entity_poly.pdbx_strand_id
1 'polypeptide(L)'
;MSANLDTSGNNETLDTPHYTVAEVGHRVRVKFAGKEYVGAVSDVDVTPDIEEKKILPVISVERDMEKILKEEIALWRQVAKYYLCTVGEVYKAAYPISKINLEEARAEAKRKVADRREKMVLIIRKRIEALQEKLARKSEQKDQCSDKAAKTKAKLEADILRISEEISRSQISLAAAEKNAEAARCGMDLSGTELPECRVNLTEAQAECYQKIQAGFAAGKPVLLHGSTGSGKTEIYIKAAHKALKEGHNVLYLVPEIALSRQLEDRLYEHFEERLMVFHSGETAAVKRNIAEIMRTQKGAEGNYILLGTRSSLFLPHHDLGLIIVDEEHDNSYKQDSPAPRYNGRDTALMLNQLQNNMGSKCNIILGSATPSLEELYNCLSDRHIKVDLTERYHGSSDAEVEIIDTKAERRKNGMIGNFSRVLIGHINSALAAGGQVLILRSRRAWATALQCEGCGEIQKCPHCNVSLSFHKNAGQQKCHYCGKTLAHTNSCSKCGGNLIPLGAGTQKIEEEAANLFPSARIARLDSDSAQNKTFEKQTIKDFAKREIDILIGTQMLAKGFDFENLRLVAAIAADSMLGLQDFRADEKALQLLEQFRGRCGRRSEKGLFVIQTAQPEHPVYRNISSNESKAFNLQLLEERKDFNFPPFSRIIELTIKDKNEKRLYLMAVRLAEKLGEFFPFDVLTGPYQPVVDKIEDEHIRKIRICLKKNKDLLSNKDNLVRIIDKFEKDSKYQGHISINVDPS
;
A
#
# COMPACT_ATOMS: atom_id res chain seq x y z
N MET A 1 -4.47 -38.83 27.08
CA MET A 1 -3.79 -39.52 28.19
C MET A 1 -4.84 -40.07 29.12
N SER A 2 -5.02 -41.37 29.11
CA SER A 2 -5.85 -42.11 30.06
C SER A 2 -5.00 -42.41 31.31
N ALA A 3 -5.37 -41.80 32.43
CA ALA A 3 -4.77 -42.13 33.75
C ALA A 3 -5.52 -43.31 34.36
N ASN A 4 -4.79 -44.39 34.72
CA ASN A 4 -5.25 -45.51 35.50
C ASN A 4 -5.66 -45.05 36.90
N LEU A 5 -6.86 -45.39 37.31
CA LEU A 5 -7.42 -45.22 38.66
C LEU A 5 -7.03 -46.44 39.48
N ASP A 6 -6.29 -46.22 40.56
CA ASP A 6 -6.20 -47.16 41.67
C ASP A 6 -7.40 -46.94 42.61
N THR A 7 -8.15 -48.01 42.85
CA THR A 7 -9.32 -48.05 43.74
C THR A 7 -8.93 -48.48 45.12
N SER A 8 -8.89 -47.56 46.09
CA SER A 8 -9.12 -47.92 47.51
C SER A 8 -9.70 -46.73 48.28
N GLY A 9 -10.89 -46.92 48.71
CA GLY A 9 -11.84 -46.24 49.55
C GLY A 9 -11.46 -44.99 50.35
N ASN A 10 -12.29 -43.97 50.16
CA ASN A 10 -13.00 -43.28 51.25
C ASN A 10 -13.98 -42.26 50.61
N ASN A 11 -15.22 -42.29 51.04
CA ASN A 11 -16.28 -41.34 50.67
C ASN A 11 -15.98 -39.97 51.25
N GLU A 12 -15.43 -39.09 50.46
CA GLU A 12 -15.58 -37.64 50.57
C GLU A 12 -15.86 -37.10 49.16
N THR A 13 -16.92 -36.30 49.05
CA THR A 13 -17.31 -35.63 47.81
C THR A 13 -16.18 -34.73 47.34
N LEU A 14 -15.22 -35.29 46.60
CA LEU A 14 -14.21 -34.55 45.88
C LEU A 14 -14.86 -33.92 44.65
N ASP A 15 -14.96 -32.60 44.66
CA ASP A 15 -15.11 -31.80 43.44
C ASP A 15 -14.09 -32.31 42.42
N THR A 16 -14.54 -33.06 41.42
CA THR A 16 -13.73 -33.49 40.32
C THR A 16 -13.24 -32.22 39.61
N PRO A 17 -11.92 -32.01 39.51
CA PRO A 17 -11.43 -30.86 38.75
C PRO A 17 -11.93 -30.99 37.32
N HIS A 18 -12.84 -30.10 36.93
CA HIS A 18 -13.27 -29.98 35.53
C HIS A 18 -12.05 -29.60 34.70
N TYR A 19 -11.31 -30.59 34.17
CA TYR A 19 -10.28 -30.36 33.19
C TYR A 19 -10.92 -29.72 31.95
N THR A 20 -10.70 -28.45 31.77
CA THR A 20 -11.17 -27.75 30.59
C THR A 20 -10.39 -28.23 29.38
N VAL A 21 -11.02 -29.00 28.53
CA VAL A 21 -10.42 -29.42 27.26
C VAL A 21 -10.19 -28.15 26.37
N ALA A 22 -8.95 -27.88 26.03
CA ALA A 22 -8.63 -26.81 25.11
C ALA A 22 -8.98 -27.26 23.68
N GLU A 23 -9.73 -26.44 22.97
CA GLU A 23 -10.10 -26.66 21.55
C GLU A 23 -9.28 -25.77 20.62
N VAL A 24 -9.22 -26.13 19.34
CA VAL A 24 -8.61 -25.30 18.31
C VAL A 24 -9.23 -23.90 18.32
N GLY A 25 -8.39 -22.88 18.31
CA GLY A 25 -8.77 -21.46 18.38
C GLY A 25 -8.82 -20.89 19.79
N HIS A 26 -8.88 -21.72 20.86
CA HIS A 26 -8.81 -21.18 22.21
C HIS A 26 -7.50 -20.42 22.45
N ARG A 27 -7.60 -19.29 23.17
CA ARG A 27 -6.44 -18.57 23.69
C ARG A 27 -5.98 -19.27 24.97
N VAL A 28 -4.69 -19.53 25.06
CA VAL A 28 -4.11 -20.23 26.20
C VAL A 28 -2.88 -19.51 26.71
N ARG A 29 -2.69 -19.53 28.01
CA ARG A 29 -1.49 -19.05 28.68
C ARG A 29 -0.50 -20.20 28.82
N VAL A 30 0.72 -19.99 28.37
CA VAL A 30 1.80 -20.95 28.42
C VAL A 30 3.07 -20.31 28.96
N LYS A 31 3.92 -21.09 29.61
CA LYS A 31 5.23 -20.63 30.08
C LYS A 31 6.32 -21.11 29.12
N PHE A 32 7.14 -20.21 28.63
CA PHE A 32 8.26 -20.54 27.78
C PHE A 32 9.50 -19.71 28.18
N ALA A 33 10.66 -20.37 28.32
CA ALA A 33 11.91 -19.73 28.74
C ALA A 33 11.76 -18.82 29.99
N GLY A 34 10.98 -19.25 30.99
CA GLY A 34 10.75 -18.51 32.23
C GLY A 34 9.73 -17.36 32.15
N LYS A 35 9.19 -17.07 30.97
CA LYS A 35 8.20 -16.00 30.74
C LYS A 35 6.85 -16.58 30.36
N GLU A 36 5.78 -15.89 30.70
CA GLU A 36 4.42 -16.25 30.28
C GLU A 36 4.04 -15.59 28.99
N TYR A 37 3.38 -16.35 28.13
CA TYR A 37 2.88 -15.91 26.83
C TYR A 37 1.42 -16.34 26.66
N VAL A 38 0.63 -15.51 25.97
CA VAL A 38 -0.68 -15.91 25.49
C VAL A 38 -0.53 -16.35 24.04
N GLY A 39 -0.87 -17.59 23.77
CA GLY A 39 -0.89 -18.19 22.45
C GLY A 39 -2.29 -18.57 22.01
N ALA A 40 -2.40 -19.18 20.83
CA ALA A 40 -3.61 -19.78 20.30
C ALA A 40 -3.39 -21.28 20.08
N VAL A 41 -4.37 -22.09 20.40
CA VAL A 41 -4.36 -23.52 20.09
C VAL A 41 -4.57 -23.70 18.60
N SER A 42 -3.56 -24.18 17.90
CA SER A 42 -3.64 -24.42 16.47
C SER A 42 -4.13 -25.83 16.12
N ASP A 43 -3.82 -26.81 16.97
CA ASP A 43 -4.17 -28.23 16.83
C ASP A 43 -4.36 -28.86 18.19
N VAL A 44 -5.16 -29.92 18.22
CA VAL A 44 -5.36 -30.80 19.36
C VAL A 44 -5.05 -32.24 18.94
N ASP A 45 -4.75 -33.11 19.91
CA ASP A 45 -4.48 -34.54 19.70
C ASP A 45 -3.36 -34.83 18.69
N VAL A 46 -2.33 -33.96 18.67
CA VAL A 46 -1.16 -34.13 17.80
C VAL A 46 -0.09 -34.99 18.46
N THR A 47 0.58 -35.87 17.68
CA THR A 47 1.76 -36.58 18.14
C THR A 47 2.93 -35.59 18.20
N PRO A 48 3.57 -35.41 19.37
CA PRO A 48 4.66 -34.47 19.50
C PRO A 48 5.94 -34.95 18.79
N ASP A 49 6.63 -34.04 18.12
CA ASP A 49 7.95 -34.27 17.50
C ASP A 49 9.12 -34.17 18.49
N ILE A 50 8.82 -33.90 19.78
CA ILE A 50 9.81 -33.75 20.85
C ILE A 50 9.51 -34.72 22.00
N GLU A 51 10.54 -35.01 22.81
CA GLU A 51 10.40 -35.84 23.99
C GLU A 51 9.31 -35.30 24.94
N GLU A 52 8.40 -36.12 25.42
CA GLU A 52 7.29 -35.75 26.32
C GLU A 52 7.75 -34.95 27.54
N LYS A 53 8.93 -35.21 28.06
CA LYS A 53 9.51 -34.47 29.19
C LYS A 53 9.79 -32.99 28.92
N LYS A 54 9.86 -32.62 27.65
CA LYS A 54 10.07 -31.22 27.20
C LYS A 54 8.77 -30.47 26.92
N ILE A 55 7.63 -31.18 26.98
CA ILE A 55 6.31 -30.57 26.76
C ILE A 55 5.86 -29.88 28.04
N LEU A 56 5.61 -28.60 27.93
CA LEU A 56 5.10 -27.80 29.06
C LEU A 56 3.57 -27.78 29.05
N PRO A 57 2.90 -27.86 30.21
CA PRO A 57 1.47 -27.80 30.30
C PRO A 57 0.94 -26.39 29.99
N VAL A 58 -0.30 -26.33 29.51
CA VAL A 58 -1.07 -25.08 29.44
C VAL A 58 -1.39 -24.63 30.86
N ILE A 59 -1.12 -23.36 31.18
CA ILE A 59 -1.38 -22.79 32.52
C ILE A 59 -2.86 -22.51 32.69
N SER A 60 -3.51 -21.85 31.71
CA SER A 60 -4.92 -21.53 31.74
C SER A 60 -5.47 -21.37 30.32
N VAL A 61 -6.79 -21.57 30.19
CA VAL A 61 -7.53 -21.18 28.99
C VAL A 61 -8.14 -19.81 29.26
N GLU A 62 -7.83 -18.82 28.41
CA GLU A 62 -8.29 -17.44 28.52
C GLU A 62 -9.71 -17.34 27.95
N ARG A 63 -10.73 -17.62 28.80
CA ARG A 63 -12.13 -17.65 28.38
C ARG A 63 -12.73 -16.30 28.03
N ASP A 64 -12.13 -15.24 28.56
CA ASP A 64 -12.52 -13.84 28.26
C ASP A 64 -12.06 -13.37 26.89
N MET A 65 -11.27 -14.18 26.21
CA MET A 65 -10.79 -13.90 24.85
C MET A 65 -11.56 -14.74 23.83
N GLU A 66 -12.04 -14.06 22.78
CA GLU A 66 -12.71 -14.72 21.67
C GLU A 66 -11.81 -15.78 20.98
N LYS A 67 -12.43 -16.89 20.59
CA LYS A 67 -11.74 -17.95 19.84
C LYS A 67 -11.24 -17.41 18.50
N ILE A 68 -10.05 -17.85 18.09
CA ILE A 68 -9.55 -17.68 16.74
C ILE A 68 -10.34 -18.57 15.79
N LEU A 69 -10.74 -18.03 14.65
CA LEU A 69 -11.46 -18.78 13.64
C LEU A 69 -10.52 -19.82 12.97
N LYS A 70 -11.08 -20.94 12.53
CA LYS A 70 -10.33 -21.95 11.77
C LYS A 70 -9.77 -21.37 10.47
N GLU A 71 -10.50 -20.46 9.86
CA GLU A 71 -10.15 -19.70 8.66
C GLU A 71 -8.89 -18.86 8.86
N GLU A 72 -8.76 -18.18 10.00
CA GLU A 72 -7.56 -17.41 10.35
C GLU A 72 -6.34 -18.32 10.44
N ILE A 73 -6.45 -19.45 11.18
CA ILE A 73 -5.35 -20.41 11.33
C ILE A 73 -4.95 -21.01 9.98
N ALA A 74 -5.91 -21.34 9.14
CA ALA A 74 -5.66 -21.89 7.81
C ALA A 74 -4.91 -20.88 6.92
N LEU A 75 -5.31 -19.60 6.93
CA LEU A 75 -4.61 -18.53 6.22
C LEU A 75 -3.18 -18.36 6.75
N TRP A 76 -3.00 -18.34 8.09
CA TRP A 76 -1.66 -18.18 8.67
C TRP A 76 -0.71 -19.31 8.27
N ARG A 77 -1.19 -20.54 8.21
CA ARG A 77 -0.41 -21.69 7.74
C ARG A 77 -0.04 -21.57 6.26
N GLN A 78 -0.99 -21.13 5.44
CA GLN A 78 -0.73 -20.94 4.01
C GLN A 78 0.30 -19.83 3.78
N VAL A 79 0.17 -18.71 4.48
CA VAL A 79 1.13 -17.58 4.43
C VAL A 79 2.49 -18.01 4.94
N ALA A 80 2.57 -18.70 6.09
CA ALA A 80 3.80 -19.19 6.66
C ALA A 80 4.55 -20.13 5.70
N LYS A 81 3.85 -21.08 5.11
CA LYS A 81 4.40 -22.01 4.11
C LYS A 81 4.86 -21.30 2.83
N TYR A 82 4.08 -20.32 2.38
CA TYR A 82 4.41 -19.59 1.14
C TYR A 82 5.64 -18.70 1.31
N TYR A 83 5.69 -17.92 2.41
CA TYR A 83 6.75 -16.93 2.67
C TYR A 83 7.91 -17.47 3.51
N LEU A 84 7.93 -18.75 3.83
CA LEU A 84 8.98 -19.43 4.60
C LEU A 84 9.24 -18.74 5.95
N CYS A 85 8.16 -18.51 6.68
CA CYS A 85 8.20 -17.97 8.04
C CYS A 85 7.41 -18.88 9.00
N THR A 86 7.49 -18.59 10.27
CA THR A 86 6.74 -19.36 11.28
C THR A 86 5.28 -18.89 11.37
N VAL A 87 4.36 -19.81 11.72
CA VAL A 87 2.96 -19.44 12.00
C VAL A 87 2.87 -18.43 13.14
N GLY A 88 3.79 -18.50 14.12
CA GLY A 88 3.88 -17.55 15.22
C GLY A 88 4.21 -16.11 14.76
N GLU A 89 5.04 -15.94 13.73
CA GLU A 89 5.30 -14.62 13.15
C GLU A 89 4.06 -14.06 12.46
N VAL A 90 3.29 -14.91 11.77
CA VAL A 90 2.01 -14.47 11.16
C VAL A 90 0.99 -14.13 12.23
N TYR A 91 0.86 -14.95 13.28
CA TYR A 91 0.02 -14.67 14.43
C TYR A 91 0.36 -13.32 15.09
N LYS A 92 1.65 -13.03 15.28
CA LYS A 92 2.12 -11.76 15.85
C LYS A 92 1.77 -10.56 14.96
N ALA A 93 1.77 -10.73 13.65
CA ALA A 93 1.36 -9.67 12.72
C ALA A 93 -0.16 -9.41 12.79
N ALA A 94 -0.96 -10.49 12.96
CA ALA A 94 -2.41 -10.40 13.14
C ALA A 94 -2.78 -9.79 14.51
N TYR A 95 -2.09 -10.23 15.57
CA TYR A 95 -2.37 -9.86 16.96
C TYR A 95 -1.11 -9.35 17.66
N PRO A 96 -0.72 -8.08 17.46
CA PRO A 96 0.40 -7.49 18.18
C PRO A 96 0.19 -7.59 19.69
N ILE A 97 1.21 -8.05 20.38
CA ILE A 97 1.17 -8.25 21.83
C ILE A 97 1.02 -6.89 22.51
N SER A 98 -0.10 -6.66 23.16
CA SER A 98 -0.30 -5.49 24.04
C SER A 98 -1.13 -5.90 25.26
N LYS A 99 -0.70 -5.47 26.43
CA LYS A 99 -1.53 -5.49 27.63
C LYS A 99 -2.59 -4.41 27.47
N ILE A 100 -3.81 -4.75 27.09
CA ILE A 100 -4.88 -3.78 26.88
C ILE A 100 -6.06 -4.17 27.78
N ASN A 101 -6.58 -3.17 28.48
CA ASN A 101 -7.86 -3.27 29.16
C ASN A 101 -8.97 -3.24 28.09
N LEU A 102 -9.73 -4.33 27.97
CA LEU A 102 -10.81 -4.49 26.99
C LEU A 102 -11.92 -3.44 27.14
N GLU A 103 -12.23 -3.03 28.38
CA GLU A 103 -13.25 -2.01 28.65
C GLU A 103 -12.82 -0.62 28.16
N GLU A 104 -11.57 -0.23 28.42
CA GLU A 104 -11.02 1.03 27.89
C GLU A 104 -10.98 1.01 26.37
N ALA A 105 -10.66 -0.13 25.77
CA ALA A 105 -10.64 -0.31 24.32
C ALA A 105 -12.03 -0.11 23.69
N ARG A 106 -13.05 -0.71 24.30
CA ARG A 106 -14.45 -0.55 23.87
C ARG A 106 -14.94 0.89 24.04
N ALA A 107 -14.60 1.54 25.15
CA ALA A 107 -14.96 2.94 25.40
C ALA A 107 -14.29 3.89 24.37
N GLU A 108 -13.00 3.70 24.06
CA GLU A 108 -12.29 4.49 23.05
C GLU A 108 -12.88 4.28 21.65
N ALA A 109 -13.22 3.04 21.27
CA ALA A 109 -13.84 2.75 19.99
C ALA A 109 -15.21 3.42 19.86
N LYS A 110 -16.08 3.32 20.89
CA LYS A 110 -17.37 4.01 20.91
C LYS A 110 -17.22 5.53 20.77
N ARG A 111 -16.28 6.12 21.49
CA ARG A 111 -15.99 7.56 21.39
C ARG A 111 -15.56 7.96 19.97
N LYS A 112 -14.67 7.19 19.33
CA LYS A 112 -14.23 7.47 17.95
C LYS A 112 -15.38 7.36 16.94
N VAL A 113 -16.30 6.40 17.13
CA VAL A 113 -17.49 6.29 16.30
C VAL A 113 -18.39 7.51 16.49
N ALA A 114 -18.63 7.94 17.71
CA ALA A 114 -19.44 9.13 18.01
C ALA A 114 -18.82 10.40 17.39
N ASP A 115 -17.50 10.63 17.59
CA ASP A 115 -16.75 11.75 17.00
C ASP A 115 -16.83 11.75 15.47
N ARG A 116 -16.81 10.56 14.84
CA ARG A 116 -16.90 10.42 13.38
C ARG A 116 -18.28 10.80 12.87
N ARG A 117 -19.34 10.37 13.55
CA ARG A 117 -20.72 10.70 13.21
C ARG A 117 -21.00 12.19 13.34
N GLU A 118 -20.49 12.85 14.37
CA GLU A 118 -20.59 14.30 14.53
C GLU A 118 -19.86 15.05 13.40
N LYS A 119 -18.69 14.58 13.02
CA LYS A 119 -17.97 15.16 11.89
C LYS A 119 -18.72 15.00 10.57
N MET A 120 -19.40 13.87 10.37
CA MET A 120 -20.18 13.64 9.16
C MET A 120 -21.39 14.60 9.10
N VAL A 121 -22.10 14.79 10.18
CA VAL A 121 -23.18 15.81 10.27
C VAL A 121 -22.64 17.20 9.82
N LEU A 122 -21.45 17.56 10.30
CA LEU A 122 -20.83 18.84 9.93
C LEU A 122 -20.45 18.92 8.43
N ILE A 123 -19.97 17.81 7.87
CA ILE A 123 -19.62 17.75 6.44
C ILE A 123 -20.87 17.89 5.57
N ILE A 124 -21.95 17.18 5.90
CA ILE A 124 -23.21 17.26 5.14
C ILE A 124 -23.82 18.66 5.25
N ARG A 125 -23.80 19.28 6.42
CA ARG A 125 -24.26 20.68 6.59
C ARG A 125 -23.49 21.64 5.69
N LYS A 126 -22.17 21.58 5.68
CA LYS A 126 -21.33 22.42 4.82
C LYS A 126 -21.60 22.19 3.33
N ARG A 127 -21.88 20.92 2.94
CA ARG A 127 -22.26 20.60 1.57
C ARG A 127 -23.60 21.26 1.19
N ILE A 128 -24.59 21.22 2.07
CA ILE A 128 -25.89 21.87 1.86
C ILE A 128 -25.70 23.37 1.72
N GLU A 129 -24.92 24.02 2.59
CA GLU A 129 -24.61 25.45 2.52
C GLU A 129 -23.97 25.82 1.17
N ALA A 130 -22.96 25.08 0.74
CA ALA A 130 -22.30 25.31 -0.56
C ALA A 130 -23.25 25.11 -1.77
N LEU A 131 -24.15 24.13 -1.70
CA LEU A 131 -25.18 23.94 -2.73
C LEU A 131 -26.21 25.05 -2.74
N GLN A 132 -26.63 25.56 -1.58
CA GLN A 132 -27.53 26.71 -1.46
C GLN A 132 -26.93 27.99 -2.03
N GLU A 133 -25.64 28.27 -1.75
CA GLU A 133 -24.92 29.39 -2.37
C GLU A 133 -24.84 29.24 -3.89
N LYS A 134 -24.58 28.02 -4.38
CA LYS A 134 -24.53 27.75 -5.82
C LYS A 134 -25.91 27.93 -6.48
N LEU A 135 -26.96 27.51 -5.80
CA LEU A 135 -28.35 27.70 -6.24
C LEU A 135 -28.68 29.18 -6.35
N ALA A 136 -28.36 29.99 -5.31
CA ALA A 136 -28.58 31.43 -5.31
C ALA A 136 -27.87 32.12 -6.49
N ARG A 137 -26.57 31.82 -6.71
CA ARG A 137 -25.81 32.37 -7.85
C ARG A 137 -26.43 32.02 -9.21
N LYS A 138 -26.90 30.77 -9.37
CA LYS A 138 -27.52 30.31 -10.62
C LYS A 138 -28.91 30.96 -10.83
N SER A 139 -29.67 31.20 -9.76
CA SER A 139 -30.93 31.91 -9.81
C SER A 139 -30.74 33.39 -10.21
N GLU A 140 -29.76 34.08 -9.61
CA GLU A 140 -29.41 35.46 -10.00
C GLU A 140 -28.99 35.56 -11.49
N GLN A 141 -28.17 34.61 -11.96
CA GLN A 141 -27.77 34.52 -13.37
C GLN A 141 -28.94 34.28 -14.30
N LYS A 142 -29.98 33.53 -13.89
CA LYS A 142 -31.21 33.34 -14.63
C LYS A 142 -32.01 34.61 -14.72
N ASP A 143 -32.16 35.35 -13.61
CA ASP A 143 -32.92 36.58 -13.55
C ASP A 143 -32.27 37.72 -14.35
N GLN A 144 -30.94 37.72 -14.48
CA GLN A 144 -30.17 38.68 -15.30
C GLN A 144 -30.15 38.30 -16.81
N CYS A 145 -30.67 37.13 -17.18
CA CYS A 145 -30.60 36.63 -18.54
C CYS A 145 -31.69 37.27 -19.41
N SER A 146 -31.32 37.93 -20.51
CA SER A 146 -32.29 38.57 -21.44
C SER A 146 -33.15 37.52 -22.14
N ASP A 147 -34.41 37.84 -22.44
CA ASP A 147 -35.38 36.94 -23.10
C ASP A 147 -34.95 36.46 -24.49
N LYS A 148 -33.95 37.09 -25.09
CA LYS A 148 -33.37 36.69 -26.38
C LYS A 148 -32.43 35.46 -26.27
N ALA A 149 -32.07 35.01 -25.04
CA ALA A 149 -31.14 33.91 -24.79
C ALA A 149 -31.86 32.62 -24.30
N ALA A 150 -32.95 32.23 -24.95
CA ALA A 150 -33.79 31.11 -24.52
C ALA A 150 -33.06 29.80 -24.24
N LYS A 151 -32.05 29.42 -25.03
CA LYS A 151 -31.24 28.22 -24.79
C LYS A 151 -30.41 28.29 -23.50
N THR A 152 -29.87 29.45 -23.17
CA THR A 152 -29.11 29.70 -21.95
C THR A 152 -30.01 29.66 -20.72
N LYS A 153 -31.20 30.26 -20.81
CA LYS A 153 -32.21 30.25 -19.75
C LYS A 153 -32.70 28.83 -19.44
N ALA A 154 -33.00 28.03 -20.46
CA ALA A 154 -33.38 26.61 -20.30
C ALA A 154 -32.27 25.78 -19.64
N LYS A 155 -30.99 26.00 -20.00
CA LYS A 155 -29.86 25.34 -19.37
C LYS A 155 -29.70 25.69 -17.89
N LEU A 156 -29.89 26.99 -17.56
CA LEU A 156 -29.86 27.46 -16.16
C LEU A 156 -31.01 26.89 -15.34
N GLU A 157 -32.21 26.75 -15.92
CA GLU A 157 -33.36 26.12 -15.27
C GLU A 157 -33.11 24.63 -14.97
N ALA A 158 -32.53 23.89 -15.91
CA ALA A 158 -32.14 22.50 -15.69
C ALA A 158 -31.08 22.38 -14.59
N ASP A 159 -30.07 23.25 -14.56
CA ASP A 159 -29.05 23.30 -13.52
C ASP A 159 -29.67 23.62 -12.15
N ILE A 160 -30.58 24.57 -12.05
CA ILE A 160 -31.30 24.95 -10.83
C ILE A 160 -32.11 23.77 -10.29
N LEU A 161 -32.86 23.09 -11.15
CA LEU A 161 -33.67 21.94 -10.78
C LEU A 161 -32.75 20.84 -10.21
N ARG A 162 -31.65 20.53 -10.91
CA ARG A 162 -30.67 19.51 -10.47
C ARG A 162 -30.05 19.84 -9.11
N ILE A 163 -29.68 21.12 -8.88
CA ILE A 163 -29.11 21.54 -7.59
C ILE A 163 -30.14 21.45 -6.47
N SER A 164 -31.41 21.81 -6.76
CA SER A 164 -32.50 21.69 -5.78
C SER A 164 -32.79 20.27 -5.39
N GLU A 165 -32.74 19.32 -6.32
CA GLU A 165 -32.84 17.87 -6.03
C GLU A 165 -31.68 17.39 -5.19
N GLU A 166 -30.44 17.86 -5.48
CA GLU A 166 -29.25 17.50 -4.72
C GLU A 166 -29.31 18.04 -3.28
N ILE A 167 -29.84 19.25 -3.08
CA ILE A 167 -30.10 19.83 -1.75
C ILE A 167 -31.11 18.95 -0.98
N SER A 168 -32.23 18.58 -1.59
CA SER A 168 -33.27 17.78 -0.96
C SER A 168 -32.73 16.41 -0.54
N ARG A 169 -31.96 15.75 -1.39
CA ARG A 169 -31.27 14.48 -1.07
C ARG A 169 -30.27 14.63 0.08
N SER A 170 -29.49 15.73 0.07
CA SER A 170 -28.52 16.02 1.15
C SER A 170 -29.21 16.33 2.48
N GLN A 171 -30.40 16.94 2.48
CA GLN A 171 -31.20 17.16 3.68
C GLN A 171 -31.72 15.86 4.29
N ILE A 172 -32.16 14.90 3.48
CA ILE A 172 -32.55 13.57 3.93
C ILE A 172 -31.36 12.85 4.57
N SER A 173 -30.18 12.92 3.91
CA SER A 173 -28.94 12.36 4.45
C SER A 173 -28.50 13.03 5.75
N LEU A 174 -28.73 14.35 5.89
CA LEU A 174 -28.45 15.07 7.13
C LEU A 174 -29.31 14.57 8.30
N ALA A 175 -30.61 14.43 8.08
CA ALA A 175 -31.53 13.95 9.12
C ALA A 175 -31.17 12.52 9.58
N ALA A 176 -30.76 11.63 8.66
CA ALA A 176 -30.27 10.31 8.99
C ALA A 176 -28.96 10.35 9.80
N ALA A 177 -28.01 11.19 9.37
CA ALA A 177 -26.72 11.35 10.05
C ALA A 177 -26.88 11.94 11.46
N GLU A 178 -27.79 12.89 11.66
CA GLU A 178 -28.11 13.48 12.97
C GLU A 178 -28.72 12.44 13.92
N LYS A 179 -29.67 11.63 13.43
CA LYS A 179 -30.26 10.52 14.19
C LYS A 179 -29.20 9.50 14.61
N ASN A 180 -28.30 9.15 13.69
CA ASN A 180 -27.21 8.20 13.97
C ASN A 180 -26.19 8.78 14.95
N ALA A 181 -25.88 10.08 14.88
CA ALA A 181 -24.99 10.75 15.82
C ALA A 181 -25.61 10.77 17.25
N GLU A 182 -26.90 11.01 17.36
CA GLU A 182 -27.63 11.00 18.63
C GLU A 182 -27.70 9.59 19.22
N ALA A 183 -27.99 8.58 18.41
CA ALA A 183 -27.96 7.17 18.81
C ALA A 183 -26.59 6.73 19.33
N ALA A 184 -25.51 7.18 18.70
CA ALA A 184 -24.15 6.90 19.16
C ALA A 184 -23.83 7.54 20.52
N ARG A 185 -24.30 8.75 20.75
CA ARG A 185 -24.18 9.41 22.08
C ARG A 185 -24.92 8.65 23.16
N CYS A 186 -26.07 8.10 22.84
CA CYS A 186 -26.89 7.30 23.77
C CYS A 186 -26.38 5.86 23.93
N GLY A 187 -25.31 5.46 23.24
CA GLY A 187 -24.75 4.10 23.35
C GLY A 187 -25.61 3.01 22.73
N MET A 188 -26.61 3.37 21.90
CA MET A 188 -27.46 2.39 21.20
C MET A 188 -26.63 1.59 20.18
N ASP A 189 -26.85 0.28 20.17
CA ASP A 189 -26.31 -0.61 19.16
C ASP A 189 -27.11 -0.42 17.86
N LEU A 190 -26.40 -0.05 16.78
CA LEU A 190 -26.99 0.16 15.46
C LEU A 190 -26.80 -1.06 14.55
N SER A 191 -26.54 -2.24 15.13
CA SER A 191 -26.60 -3.50 14.42
C SER A 191 -28.05 -3.70 13.93
N GLY A 192 -28.25 -3.70 12.61
CA GLY A 192 -29.59 -3.86 12.02
C GLY A 192 -30.08 -2.69 11.16
N THR A 193 -29.23 -1.68 10.88
CA THR A 193 -29.58 -0.63 9.91
C THR A 193 -29.69 -1.23 8.50
N GLU A 194 -30.77 -0.92 7.80
CA GLU A 194 -30.94 -1.31 6.39
C GLU A 194 -29.77 -0.78 5.54
N LEU A 195 -29.33 -1.59 4.58
CA LEU A 195 -28.33 -1.18 3.61
C LEU A 195 -28.91 -0.03 2.75
N PRO A 196 -28.29 1.16 2.69
CA PRO A 196 -28.77 2.24 1.85
C PRO A 196 -28.90 1.81 0.38
N GLU A 197 -29.83 2.39 -0.34
CA GLU A 197 -29.94 2.14 -1.79
C GLU A 197 -28.64 2.52 -2.53
N CYS A 198 -28.27 1.72 -3.48
CA CYS A 198 -27.10 1.97 -4.32
C CYS A 198 -27.33 3.20 -5.22
N ARG A 199 -26.72 4.32 -4.89
CA ARG A 199 -26.86 5.61 -5.62
C ARG A 199 -25.90 5.74 -6.81
N VAL A 200 -25.13 4.70 -7.13
CA VAL A 200 -24.17 4.71 -8.23
C VAL A 200 -24.88 4.47 -9.55
N ASN A 201 -24.81 5.48 -10.44
CA ASN A 201 -25.23 5.36 -11.83
C ASN A 201 -23.98 5.15 -12.69
N LEU A 202 -23.83 3.96 -13.23
CA LEU A 202 -22.71 3.64 -14.12
C LEU A 202 -22.96 4.25 -15.50
N THR A 203 -21.90 4.76 -16.13
CA THR A 203 -21.93 5.09 -17.57
C THR A 203 -22.07 3.81 -18.37
N GLU A 204 -22.38 3.92 -19.67
CA GLU A 204 -22.53 2.76 -20.56
C GLU A 204 -21.27 1.88 -20.57
N ALA A 205 -20.09 2.52 -20.72
CA ALA A 205 -18.81 1.81 -20.67
C ALA A 205 -18.54 1.13 -19.31
N GLN A 206 -18.87 1.79 -18.20
CA GLN A 206 -18.75 1.19 -16.87
C GLN A 206 -19.73 0.04 -16.66
N ALA A 207 -20.95 0.15 -17.20
CA ALA A 207 -21.96 -0.92 -17.13
C ALA A 207 -21.52 -2.15 -17.93
N GLU A 208 -20.96 -1.96 -19.12
CA GLU A 208 -20.39 -3.05 -19.91
C GLU A 208 -19.23 -3.73 -19.18
N CYS A 209 -18.29 -2.94 -18.63
CA CYS A 209 -17.21 -3.47 -17.80
C CYS A 209 -17.72 -4.26 -16.60
N TYR A 210 -18.74 -3.73 -15.91
CA TYR A 210 -19.36 -4.41 -14.78
C TYR A 210 -19.98 -5.77 -15.19
N GLN A 211 -20.61 -5.85 -16.35
CA GLN A 211 -21.12 -7.14 -16.86
C GLN A 211 -20.00 -8.14 -17.12
N LYS A 212 -18.88 -7.69 -17.73
CA LYS A 212 -17.69 -8.54 -17.95
C LYS A 212 -17.09 -9.03 -16.62
N ILE A 213 -17.06 -8.18 -15.59
CA ILE A 213 -16.64 -8.56 -14.23
C ILE A 213 -17.56 -9.65 -13.66
N GLN A 214 -18.90 -9.48 -13.80
CA GLN A 214 -19.86 -10.48 -13.33
C GLN A 214 -19.71 -11.83 -14.07
N ALA A 215 -19.40 -11.80 -15.36
CA ALA A 215 -19.09 -13.02 -16.14
C ALA A 215 -17.80 -13.70 -15.62
N GLY A 216 -16.79 -12.91 -15.25
CA GLY A 216 -15.56 -13.42 -14.61
C GLY A 216 -15.84 -14.10 -13.27
N PHE A 217 -16.69 -13.52 -12.45
CA PHE A 217 -17.13 -14.10 -11.18
C PHE A 217 -17.88 -15.42 -11.40
N ALA A 218 -18.77 -15.46 -12.40
CA ALA A 218 -19.49 -16.69 -12.75
C ALA A 218 -18.54 -17.81 -13.23
N ALA A 219 -17.40 -17.45 -13.85
CA ALA A 219 -16.35 -18.39 -14.23
C ALA A 219 -15.42 -18.80 -13.06
N GLY A 220 -15.61 -18.25 -11.87
CA GLY A 220 -14.79 -18.51 -10.68
C GLY A 220 -13.33 -18.02 -10.81
N LYS A 221 -13.08 -17.02 -11.68
CA LYS A 221 -11.74 -16.49 -11.94
C LYS A 221 -11.56 -15.11 -11.30
N PRO A 222 -10.37 -14.80 -10.75
CA PRO A 222 -10.00 -13.45 -10.39
C PRO A 222 -10.09 -12.50 -11.58
N VAL A 223 -10.51 -11.25 -11.34
CA VAL A 223 -10.70 -10.25 -12.39
C VAL A 223 -9.71 -9.11 -12.21
N LEU A 224 -8.91 -8.81 -13.24
CA LEU A 224 -8.10 -7.62 -13.34
C LEU A 224 -8.92 -6.51 -14.01
N LEU A 225 -9.31 -5.48 -13.25
CA LEU A 225 -9.92 -4.27 -13.80
C LEU A 225 -8.82 -3.25 -14.14
N HIS A 226 -8.48 -3.17 -15.41
CA HIS A 226 -7.53 -2.22 -15.94
C HIS A 226 -8.25 -0.97 -16.45
N GLY A 227 -7.99 0.17 -15.82
CA GLY A 227 -8.60 1.43 -16.22
C GLY A 227 -7.76 2.61 -15.80
N SER A 228 -7.65 3.62 -16.65
CA SER A 228 -6.90 4.83 -16.40
C SER A 228 -7.30 5.52 -15.08
N THR A 229 -6.41 6.35 -14.53
CA THR A 229 -6.75 7.17 -13.37
C THR A 229 -7.91 8.10 -13.73
N GLY A 230 -8.97 8.11 -12.89
CA GLY A 230 -10.18 8.91 -13.17
C GLY A 230 -11.17 8.27 -14.13
N SER A 231 -11.00 7.01 -14.54
CA SER A 231 -12.01 6.27 -15.34
C SER A 231 -13.25 5.86 -14.55
N GLY A 232 -13.24 6.04 -13.22
CA GLY A 232 -14.37 5.68 -12.36
C GLY A 232 -14.36 4.22 -11.89
N LYS A 233 -13.20 3.58 -11.76
CA LYS A 233 -13.05 2.24 -11.15
C LYS A 233 -13.77 2.13 -9.81
N THR A 234 -13.68 3.18 -8.99
CA THR A 234 -14.32 3.24 -7.66
C THR A 234 -15.83 3.06 -7.73
N GLU A 235 -16.51 3.60 -8.77
CA GLU A 235 -17.95 3.41 -8.96
C GLU A 235 -18.31 1.94 -9.19
N ILE A 236 -17.48 1.24 -9.99
CA ILE A 236 -17.63 -0.21 -10.23
C ILE A 236 -17.41 -0.99 -8.93
N TYR A 237 -16.42 -0.60 -8.12
CA TYR A 237 -16.18 -1.24 -6.82
C TYR A 237 -17.34 -1.05 -5.86
N ILE A 238 -17.87 0.17 -5.75
CA ILE A 238 -19.04 0.47 -4.91
C ILE A 238 -20.24 -0.37 -5.36
N LYS A 239 -20.49 -0.45 -6.66
CA LYS A 239 -21.60 -1.26 -7.21
C LYS A 239 -21.44 -2.74 -6.89
N ALA A 240 -20.22 -3.28 -7.03
CA ALA A 240 -19.91 -4.68 -6.74
C ALA A 240 -20.01 -4.98 -5.24
N ALA A 241 -19.49 -4.08 -4.39
CA ALA A 241 -19.56 -4.20 -2.93
C ALA A 241 -21.02 -4.16 -2.45
N HIS A 242 -21.81 -3.22 -2.98
CA HIS A 242 -23.24 -3.12 -2.64
C HIS A 242 -24.02 -4.40 -3.00
N LYS A 243 -23.71 -5.00 -4.16
CA LYS A 243 -24.31 -6.29 -4.55
C LYS A 243 -23.96 -7.39 -3.55
N ALA A 244 -22.68 -7.53 -3.18
CA ALA A 244 -22.21 -8.54 -2.23
C ALA A 244 -22.87 -8.38 -0.85
N LEU A 245 -22.96 -7.14 -0.34
CA LEU A 245 -23.65 -6.85 0.93
C LEU A 245 -25.14 -7.17 0.86
N LYS A 246 -25.82 -6.88 -0.26
CA LYS A 246 -27.23 -7.21 -0.46
C LYS A 246 -27.47 -8.72 -0.50
N GLU A 247 -26.51 -9.49 -0.99
CA GLU A 247 -26.52 -10.94 -1.00
C GLU A 247 -26.17 -11.56 0.38
N GLY A 248 -25.91 -10.74 1.41
CA GLY A 248 -25.63 -11.17 2.77
C GLY A 248 -24.15 -11.44 3.06
N HIS A 249 -23.25 -11.07 2.15
CA HIS A 249 -21.81 -11.33 2.28
C HIS A 249 -21.02 -10.12 2.75
N ASN A 250 -19.88 -10.37 3.40
CA ASN A 250 -18.93 -9.35 3.79
C ASN A 250 -18.03 -8.94 2.61
N VAL A 251 -17.49 -7.72 2.67
CA VAL A 251 -16.60 -7.17 1.65
C VAL A 251 -15.30 -6.71 2.28
N LEU A 252 -14.17 -7.07 1.69
CA LEU A 252 -12.85 -6.55 2.01
C LEU A 252 -12.36 -5.64 0.89
N TYR A 253 -12.15 -4.35 1.20
CA TYR A 253 -11.61 -3.38 0.24
C TYR A 253 -10.21 -2.96 0.68
N LEU A 254 -9.20 -3.44 -0.05
CA LEU A 254 -7.79 -3.17 0.21
C LEU A 254 -7.31 -1.98 -0.61
N VAL A 255 -6.58 -1.09 0.06
CA VAL A 255 -5.90 0.05 -0.56
C VAL A 255 -4.45 0.13 -0.08
N PRO A 256 -3.52 0.70 -0.88
CA PRO A 256 -2.19 1.04 -0.40
C PRO A 256 -2.24 1.98 0.81
N GLU A 257 -1.27 1.87 1.73
CA GLU A 257 -1.24 2.70 2.95
C GLU A 257 -1.31 4.21 2.67
N ILE A 258 -0.72 4.65 1.56
CA ILE A 258 -0.69 6.06 1.14
C ILE A 258 -2.02 6.47 0.47
N ALA A 259 -2.75 5.52 -0.15
CA ALA A 259 -4.01 5.79 -0.85
C ALA A 259 -5.23 5.83 0.09
N LEU A 260 -5.07 5.41 1.35
CA LEU A 260 -6.12 5.52 2.36
C LEU A 260 -6.32 6.99 2.73
N SER A 261 -7.10 7.69 1.92
CA SER A 261 -7.43 9.09 2.10
C SER A 261 -8.79 9.25 2.77
N ARG A 262 -8.96 10.34 3.52
CA ARG A 262 -10.29 10.69 4.05
C ARG A 262 -11.34 10.85 2.93
N GLN A 263 -10.91 11.27 1.76
CA GLN A 263 -11.79 11.46 0.61
C GLN A 263 -12.41 10.15 0.13
N LEU A 264 -11.61 9.06 0.09
CA LEU A 264 -12.13 7.72 -0.21
C LEU A 264 -13.03 7.20 0.91
N GLU A 265 -12.62 7.40 2.16
CA GLU A 265 -13.38 7.04 3.34
C GLU A 265 -14.75 7.73 3.37
N ASP A 266 -14.78 9.06 3.18
CA ASP A 266 -16.00 9.86 3.15
C ASP A 266 -16.93 9.40 1.99
N ARG A 267 -16.34 9.12 0.81
CA ARG A 267 -17.09 8.62 -0.34
C ARG A 267 -17.71 7.25 -0.09
N LEU A 268 -16.98 6.31 0.49
CA LEU A 268 -17.53 5.00 0.83
C LEU A 268 -18.58 5.11 1.94
N TYR A 269 -18.39 6.00 2.89
CA TYR A 269 -19.38 6.23 3.95
C TYR A 269 -20.71 6.77 3.39
N GLU A 270 -20.70 7.62 2.35
CA GLU A 270 -21.92 8.08 1.67
C GLU A 270 -22.76 6.92 1.08
N HIS A 271 -22.14 5.76 0.79
CA HIS A 271 -22.81 4.62 0.17
C HIS A 271 -23.11 3.47 1.14
N PHE A 272 -22.31 3.31 2.19
CA PHE A 272 -22.38 2.15 3.09
C PHE A 272 -22.68 2.51 4.54
N GLU A 273 -22.60 3.78 4.88
CA GLU A 273 -22.90 4.33 6.22
C GLU A 273 -22.24 3.49 7.35
N GLU A 274 -23.03 2.99 8.28
CA GLU A 274 -22.56 2.27 9.47
C GLU A 274 -21.94 0.89 9.16
N ARG A 275 -22.17 0.36 7.97
CA ARG A 275 -21.56 -0.91 7.53
C ARG A 275 -20.09 -0.75 7.12
N LEU A 276 -19.60 0.51 6.99
CA LEU A 276 -18.22 0.79 6.68
C LEU A 276 -17.34 0.74 7.94
N MET A 277 -16.47 -0.24 8.01
CA MET A 277 -15.36 -0.30 8.97
C MET A 277 -14.05 0.13 8.30
N VAL A 278 -13.20 0.86 9.02
CA VAL A 278 -11.90 1.31 8.51
C VAL A 278 -10.79 0.80 9.41
N PHE A 279 -9.77 0.16 8.78
CA PHE A 279 -8.65 -0.45 9.48
C PHE A 279 -7.31 -0.08 8.83
N HIS A 280 -6.43 0.56 9.58
CA HIS A 280 -5.09 0.90 9.10
C HIS A 280 -4.02 0.80 10.21
N SER A 281 -2.75 0.88 9.81
CA SER A 281 -1.61 0.73 10.72
C SER A 281 -1.58 1.78 11.85
N GLY A 282 -2.11 2.97 11.60
CA GLY A 282 -2.17 4.07 12.55
C GLY A 282 -3.26 3.97 13.61
N GLU A 283 -4.15 2.96 13.54
CA GLU A 283 -5.14 2.73 14.59
C GLU A 283 -4.49 2.15 15.85
N THR A 284 -5.06 2.52 17.01
CA THR A 284 -4.60 1.97 18.28
C THR A 284 -4.87 0.46 18.37
N ALA A 285 -4.06 -0.25 19.16
CA ALA A 285 -4.24 -1.69 19.35
C ALA A 285 -5.64 -2.04 19.92
N ALA A 286 -6.22 -1.11 20.67
CA ALA A 286 -7.56 -1.20 21.20
C ALA A 286 -8.63 -1.22 20.11
N VAL A 287 -8.57 -0.25 19.18
CA VAL A 287 -9.49 -0.17 18.04
C VAL A 287 -9.36 -1.39 17.14
N LYS A 288 -8.13 -1.82 16.86
CA LYS A 288 -7.87 -3.04 16.06
C LYS A 288 -8.52 -4.28 16.67
N ARG A 289 -8.41 -4.45 17.98
CA ARG A 289 -9.02 -5.58 18.71
C ARG A 289 -10.55 -5.50 18.67
N ASN A 290 -11.14 -4.32 18.88
CA ASN A 290 -12.58 -4.12 18.82
C ASN A 290 -13.14 -4.43 17.42
N ILE A 291 -12.46 -4.01 16.35
CA ILE A 291 -12.85 -4.37 14.98
C ILE A 291 -12.83 -5.89 14.79
N ALA A 292 -11.77 -6.57 15.23
CA ALA A 292 -11.68 -8.02 15.15
C ALA A 292 -12.79 -8.73 15.95
N GLU A 293 -13.18 -8.19 17.10
CA GLU A 293 -14.30 -8.73 17.92
C GLU A 293 -15.64 -8.55 17.21
N ILE A 294 -15.91 -7.36 16.68
CA ILE A 294 -17.12 -7.08 15.88
C ILE A 294 -17.20 -8.05 14.70
N MET A 295 -16.11 -8.22 13.95
CA MET A 295 -16.06 -9.11 12.79
C MET A 295 -16.38 -10.57 13.16
N ARG A 296 -16.01 -11.06 14.36
CA ARG A 296 -16.35 -12.42 14.82
C ARG A 296 -17.80 -12.59 15.21
N THR A 297 -18.41 -11.56 15.75
CA THR A 297 -19.77 -11.62 16.32
C THR A 297 -20.85 -11.31 15.30
N GLN A 298 -20.56 -10.45 14.31
CA GLN A 298 -21.51 -10.08 13.25
C GLN A 298 -21.66 -11.20 12.21
N LYS A 299 -22.87 -11.72 12.08
CA LYS A 299 -23.22 -12.80 11.15
C LYS A 299 -24.53 -12.50 10.42
N GLY A 300 -24.60 -12.96 9.16
CA GLY A 300 -25.81 -12.86 8.35
C GLY A 300 -26.03 -11.50 7.71
N ALA A 301 -27.12 -11.36 6.97
CA ALA A 301 -27.40 -10.19 6.12
C ALA A 301 -27.58 -8.88 6.91
N GLU A 302 -28.05 -8.94 8.14
CA GLU A 302 -28.26 -7.75 8.99
C GLU A 302 -26.96 -7.25 9.64
N GLY A 303 -25.97 -8.14 9.80
CA GLY A 303 -24.67 -7.83 10.42
C GLY A 303 -23.51 -7.73 9.46
N ASN A 304 -23.72 -7.84 8.13
CA ASN A 304 -22.62 -7.79 7.17
C ASN A 304 -22.00 -6.40 7.04
N TYR A 305 -20.72 -6.36 6.64
CA TYR A 305 -19.89 -5.14 6.63
C TYR A 305 -19.02 -5.03 5.38
N ILE A 306 -18.59 -3.82 5.09
CA ILE A 306 -17.46 -3.52 4.20
C ILE A 306 -16.28 -3.03 5.05
N LEU A 307 -15.16 -3.73 4.96
CA LEU A 307 -13.92 -3.36 5.63
C LEU A 307 -12.98 -2.67 4.64
N LEU A 308 -12.80 -1.35 4.77
CA LEU A 308 -11.75 -0.60 4.09
C LEU A 308 -10.46 -0.73 4.88
N GLY A 309 -9.44 -1.34 4.28
CA GLY A 309 -8.20 -1.58 5.00
C GLY A 309 -6.94 -1.54 4.15
N THR A 310 -5.81 -1.56 4.84
CA THR A 310 -4.49 -1.75 4.24
C THR A 310 -4.09 -3.24 4.33
N ARG A 311 -2.92 -3.60 3.80
CA ARG A 311 -2.43 -4.99 3.81
C ARG A 311 -2.56 -5.72 5.16
N SER A 312 -2.48 -5.01 6.29
CA SER A 312 -2.59 -5.63 7.62
C SER A 312 -4.00 -6.13 7.95
N SER A 313 -5.04 -5.62 7.28
CA SER A 313 -6.41 -6.07 7.48
C SER A 313 -6.68 -7.48 6.95
N LEU A 314 -5.81 -8.04 6.12
CA LEU A 314 -5.90 -9.41 5.61
C LEU A 314 -5.88 -10.48 6.71
N PHE A 315 -5.26 -10.19 7.86
CA PHE A 315 -5.15 -11.14 8.97
C PHE A 315 -6.26 -10.99 10.02
N LEU A 316 -7.25 -10.15 9.77
CA LEU A 316 -8.43 -10.06 10.61
C LEU A 316 -9.34 -11.29 10.44
N PRO A 317 -10.28 -11.56 11.37
CA PRO A 317 -11.14 -12.74 11.34
C PRO A 317 -12.21 -12.64 10.24
N HIS A 318 -11.80 -12.83 8.99
CA HIS A 318 -12.71 -12.84 7.86
C HIS A 318 -13.55 -14.12 7.80
N HIS A 319 -14.86 -13.95 7.66
CA HIS A 319 -15.81 -15.01 7.37
C HIS A 319 -16.86 -14.50 6.37
N ASP A 320 -17.52 -15.40 5.68
CA ASP A 320 -18.58 -15.09 4.71
C ASP A 320 -18.22 -13.98 3.72
N LEU A 321 -16.94 -13.92 3.30
CA LEU A 321 -16.50 -12.96 2.30
C LEU A 321 -17.10 -13.29 0.93
N GLY A 322 -17.87 -12.36 0.35
CA GLY A 322 -18.37 -12.45 -1.01
C GLY A 322 -17.51 -11.70 -2.02
N LEU A 323 -16.76 -10.68 -1.55
CA LEU A 323 -15.95 -9.86 -2.44
C LEU A 323 -14.67 -9.36 -1.75
N ILE A 324 -13.56 -9.49 -2.45
CA ILE A 324 -12.29 -8.83 -2.12
C ILE A 324 -11.95 -7.85 -3.24
N ILE A 325 -11.66 -6.60 -2.91
CA ILE A 325 -11.19 -5.58 -3.83
C ILE A 325 -9.76 -5.22 -3.44
N VAL A 326 -8.84 -5.27 -4.40
CA VAL A 326 -7.45 -4.84 -4.21
C VAL A 326 -7.21 -3.69 -5.18
N ASP A 327 -7.31 -2.47 -4.70
CA ASP A 327 -7.08 -1.28 -5.53
C ASP A 327 -5.60 -0.97 -5.64
N GLU A 328 -5.17 -0.44 -6.80
CA GLU A 328 -3.75 -0.21 -7.15
C GLU A 328 -2.86 -1.44 -6.86
N GLU A 329 -3.24 -2.61 -7.39
CA GLU A 329 -2.63 -3.93 -7.09
C GLU A 329 -1.11 -3.97 -7.30
N HIS A 330 -0.59 -3.12 -8.19
CA HIS A 330 0.82 -3.00 -8.53
C HIS A 330 1.64 -2.26 -7.45
N ASP A 331 0.97 -1.66 -6.44
CA ASP A 331 1.65 -0.80 -5.48
C ASP A 331 2.64 -1.56 -4.60
N ASN A 332 3.88 -1.06 -4.53
CA ASN A 332 4.94 -1.66 -3.73
C ASN A 332 4.64 -1.71 -2.22
N SER A 333 3.71 -0.88 -1.71
CA SER A 333 3.34 -0.87 -0.29
C SER A 333 2.59 -2.13 0.14
N TYR A 334 2.08 -2.93 -0.81
CA TYR A 334 1.54 -4.24 -0.50
C TYR A 334 2.61 -5.24 -0.05
N LYS A 335 3.88 -5.06 -0.43
CA LYS A 335 4.98 -5.88 0.06
C LYS A 335 5.47 -5.40 1.43
N GLN A 336 5.52 -6.29 2.41
CA GLN A 336 6.18 -6.09 3.69
C GLN A 336 7.57 -6.70 3.65
N ASP A 337 8.62 -5.87 3.74
CA ASP A 337 10.00 -6.36 3.79
C ASP A 337 10.50 -6.61 5.21
N SER A 338 9.94 -5.92 6.20
CA SER A 338 10.27 -6.07 7.62
C SER A 338 9.11 -5.57 8.50
N PRO A 339 8.86 -6.20 9.64
CA PRO A 339 9.37 -7.49 10.11
C PRO A 339 8.77 -8.69 9.35
N ALA A 340 9.14 -9.92 9.73
CA ALA A 340 8.39 -11.10 9.29
C ALA A 340 6.95 -11.10 9.88
N PRO A 341 5.97 -11.66 9.13
CA PRO A 341 6.05 -12.28 7.80
C PRO A 341 6.33 -11.26 6.71
N ARG A 342 7.23 -11.60 5.78
CA ARG A 342 7.58 -10.74 4.63
C ARG A 342 6.65 -11.03 3.45
N TYR A 343 5.35 -10.77 3.65
CA TYR A 343 4.30 -11.12 2.72
C TYR A 343 3.98 -9.99 1.71
N ASN A 344 3.34 -10.34 0.62
CA ASN A 344 2.71 -9.41 -0.31
C ASN A 344 1.18 -9.43 -0.10
N GLY A 345 0.57 -8.27 0.12
CA GLY A 345 -0.86 -8.15 0.42
C GLY A 345 -1.74 -8.59 -0.75
N ARG A 346 -1.40 -8.28 -2.00
CA ARG A 346 -2.12 -8.75 -3.20
C ARG A 346 -2.13 -10.28 -3.26
N ASP A 347 -0.96 -10.90 -3.16
CA ASP A 347 -0.84 -12.37 -3.23
C ASP A 347 -1.57 -13.03 -2.04
N THR A 348 -1.50 -12.42 -0.85
CA THR A 348 -2.23 -12.91 0.33
C THR A 348 -3.75 -12.75 0.17
N ALA A 349 -4.23 -11.69 -0.50
CA ALA A 349 -5.64 -11.53 -0.84
C ALA A 349 -6.14 -12.63 -1.79
N LEU A 350 -5.33 -13.02 -2.78
CA LEU A 350 -5.61 -14.16 -3.65
C LEU A 350 -5.65 -15.49 -2.86
N MET A 351 -4.75 -15.68 -1.89
CA MET A 351 -4.77 -16.84 -0.99
C MET A 351 -6.04 -16.87 -0.14
N LEU A 352 -6.43 -15.73 0.41
CA LEU A 352 -7.67 -15.60 1.21
C LEU A 352 -8.90 -15.90 0.35
N ASN A 353 -8.97 -15.38 -0.88
CA ASN A 353 -10.03 -15.67 -1.83
C ASN A 353 -10.14 -17.17 -2.11
N GLN A 354 -9.02 -17.82 -2.42
CA GLN A 354 -8.98 -19.26 -2.67
C GLN A 354 -9.39 -20.06 -1.42
N LEU A 355 -8.94 -19.65 -0.24
CA LEU A 355 -9.29 -20.31 1.03
C LEU A 355 -10.79 -20.23 1.30
N GLN A 356 -11.39 -19.06 1.16
CA GLN A 356 -12.85 -18.85 1.35
C GLN A 356 -13.65 -19.73 0.39
N ASN A 357 -13.26 -19.78 -0.89
CA ASN A 357 -13.90 -20.64 -1.89
C ASN A 357 -13.76 -22.14 -1.55
N ASN A 358 -12.61 -22.59 -1.06
CA ASN A 358 -12.39 -23.98 -0.63
C ASN A 358 -13.23 -24.36 0.60
N MET A 359 -13.64 -23.37 1.40
CA MET A 359 -14.50 -23.54 2.58
C MET A 359 -15.99 -23.40 2.26
N GLY A 360 -16.34 -23.22 0.98
CA GLY A 360 -17.73 -23.19 0.51
C GLY A 360 -18.32 -21.78 0.37
N SER A 361 -17.58 -20.72 0.68
CA SER A 361 -18.00 -19.35 0.40
C SER A 361 -17.82 -19.03 -1.07
N LYS A 362 -18.75 -18.27 -1.70
CA LYS A 362 -18.59 -17.77 -3.06
C LYS A 362 -17.87 -16.43 -3.04
N CYS A 363 -16.59 -16.46 -2.71
CA CYS A 363 -15.77 -15.25 -2.65
C CYS A 363 -15.23 -14.89 -4.02
N ASN A 364 -15.48 -13.67 -4.47
CA ASN A 364 -14.95 -13.11 -5.72
C ASN A 364 -13.80 -12.12 -5.42
N ILE A 365 -12.93 -11.85 -6.41
CA ILE A 365 -11.86 -10.88 -6.22
C ILE A 365 -11.69 -9.99 -7.46
N ILE A 366 -11.54 -8.67 -7.22
CA ILE A 366 -11.19 -7.67 -8.22
C ILE A 366 -9.81 -7.11 -7.87
N LEU A 367 -8.91 -7.17 -8.82
CA LEU A 367 -7.61 -6.50 -8.77
C LEU A 367 -7.69 -5.27 -9.66
N GLY A 368 -7.59 -4.07 -9.09
CA GLY A 368 -7.73 -2.83 -9.84
C GLY A 368 -6.40 -2.13 -10.05
N SER A 369 -6.15 -1.64 -11.26
CA SER A 369 -4.95 -0.88 -11.56
C SER A 369 -5.11 0.01 -12.80
N ALA A 370 -4.43 1.16 -12.78
CA ALA A 370 -4.21 1.94 -13.99
C ALA A 370 -2.97 1.45 -14.76
N THR A 371 -2.04 0.84 -14.06
CA THR A 371 -0.74 0.37 -14.56
C THR A 371 -0.46 -1.03 -13.99
N PRO A 372 -1.14 -2.06 -14.51
CA PRO A 372 -1.06 -3.42 -13.97
C PRO A 372 0.36 -3.94 -13.89
N SER A 373 0.64 -4.75 -12.85
CA SER A 373 1.91 -5.45 -12.73
C SER A 373 2.09 -6.49 -13.83
N LEU A 374 3.34 -6.75 -14.22
CA LEU A 374 3.64 -7.77 -15.22
C LEU A 374 3.25 -9.17 -14.74
N GLU A 375 3.26 -9.42 -13.43
CA GLU A 375 2.75 -10.65 -12.84
C GLU A 375 1.26 -10.85 -13.14
N GLU A 376 0.43 -9.81 -12.97
CA GLU A 376 -1.01 -9.89 -13.23
C GLU A 376 -1.32 -9.93 -14.72
N LEU A 377 -0.58 -9.19 -15.54
CA LEU A 377 -0.71 -9.31 -16.99
C LEU A 377 -0.39 -10.72 -17.48
N TYR A 378 0.65 -11.36 -16.92
CA TYR A 378 0.98 -12.75 -17.22
C TYR A 378 -0.13 -13.73 -16.77
N ASN A 379 -0.73 -13.51 -15.60
CA ASN A 379 -1.86 -14.31 -15.13
C ASN A 379 -3.05 -14.22 -16.10
N CYS A 380 -3.33 -13.03 -16.63
CA CYS A 380 -4.37 -12.83 -17.65
C CYS A 380 -4.00 -13.51 -18.98
N LEU A 381 -2.76 -13.39 -19.46
CA LEU A 381 -2.28 -14.05 -20.68
C LEU A 381 -2.31 -15.58 -20.57
N SER A 382 -2.16 -16.11 -19.36
CA SER A 382 -2.21 -17.54 -19.05
C SER A 382 -3.61 -18.05 -18.73
N ASP A 383 -4.65 -17.26 -18.98
CA ASP A 383 -6.07 -17.55 -18.70
C ASP A 383 -6.38 -17.94 -17.25
N ARG A 384 -5.51 -17.56 -16.31
CA ARG A 384 -5.75 -17.72 -14.87
C ARG A 384 -6.66 -16.65 -14.32
N HIS A 385 -6.51 -15.40 -14.81
CA HIS A 385 -7.31 -14.23 -14.45
C HIS A 385 -7.98 -13.67 -15.71
N ILE A 386 -9.11 -12.98 -15.54
CA ILE A 386 -9.83 -12.31 -16.62
C ILE A 386 -9.46 -10.83 -16.60
N LYS A 387 -9.00 -10.30 -17.74
CA LYS A 387 -8.74 -8.88 -17.91
C LYS A 387 -9.98 -8.17 -18.43
N VAL A 388 -10.38 -7.11 -17.75
CA VAL A 388 -11.45 -6.19 -18.15
C VAL A 388 -10.86 -4.79 -18.29
N ASP A 389 -10.92 -4.21 -19.48
CA ASP A 389 -10.40 -2.88 -19.78
C ASP A 389 -11.52 -1.84 -19.69
N LEU A 390 -11.34 -0.82 -18.85
CA LEU A 390 -12.17 0.39 -18.76
C LEU A 390 -11.46 1.52 -19.49
N THR A 391 -11.67 1.62 -20.80
CA THR A 391 -10.92 2.49 -21.71
C THR A 391 -11.37 3.94 -21.71
N GLU A 392 -12.64 4.20 -21.39
CA GLU A 392 -13.18 5.54 -21.39
C GLU A 392 -12.92 6.29 -20.09
N ARG A 393 -12.51 7.56 -20.20
CA ARG A 393 -12.42 8.46 -19.06
C ARG A 393 -13.78 9.10 -18.79
N TYR A 394 -14.18 9.18 -17.54
CA TYR A 394 -15.49 9.70 -17.11
C TYR A 394 -15.81 11.12 -17.63
N HIS A 395 -14.82 11.94 -17.92
CA HIS A 395 -14.98 13.34 -18.37
C HIS A 395 -14.58 13.59 -19.84
N GLY A 396 -14.37 12.57 -20.67
CA GLY A 396 -14.00 12.75 -22.08
C GLY A 396 -12.67 13.51 -22.30
N SER A 397 -11.80 13.58 -21.28
CA SER A 397 -10.52 14.28 -21.37
C SER A 397 -9.54 13.52 -22.27
N SER A 398 -8.86 14.21 -23.16
CA SER A 398 -7.77 13.67 -23.97
C SER A 398 -6.56 13.31 -23.10
N ASP A 399 -5.77 12.33 -23.55
CA ASP A 399 -4.47 12.06 -22.92
C ASP A 399 -3.57 13.29 -22.97
N ALA A 400 -2.76 13.48 -21.92
CA ALA A 400 -1.76 14.54 -21.90
C ALA A 400 -0.76 14.32 -23.03
N GLU A 401 -0.41 15.40 -23.72
CA GLU A 401 0.68 15.39 -24.67
C GLU A 401 2.01 15.12 -23.95
N VAL A 402 2.85 14.26 -24.50
CA VAL A 402 4.13 13.89 -23.90
C VAL A 402 5.27 14.49 -24.71
N GLU A 403 6.12 15.27 -24.06
CA GLU A 403 7.34 15.82 -24.65
C GLU A 403 8.58 15.31 -23.93
N ILE A 404 9.53 14.76 -24.71
CA ILE A 404 10.81 14.25 -24.19
C ILE A 404 11.90 15.25 -24.53
N ILE A 405 12.57 15.78 -23.51
CA ILE A 405 13.67 16.73 -23.67
C ILE A 405 15.01 16.03 -23.43
N ASP A 406 15.89 16.00 -24.45
CA ASP A 406 17.25 15.51 -24.34
C ASP A 406 18.14 16.52 -23.59
N THR A 407 18.42 16.23 -22.32
CA THR A 407 19.25 17.10 -21.48
C THR A 407 20.73 17.16 -21.93
N LYS A 408 21.25 16.15 -22.66
CA LYS A 408 22.59 16.18 -23.23
C LYS A 408 22.64 17.14 -24.41
N ALA A 409 21.64 17.09 -25.28
CA ALA A 409 21.52 18.02 -26.40
C ALA A 409 21.34 19.46 -25.90
N GLU A 410 20.50 19.68 -24.91
CA GLU A 410 20.30 21.00 -24.31
C GLU A 410 21.58 21.56 -23.66
N ARG A 411 22.34 20.74 -22.93
CA ARG A 411 23.64 21.15 -22.37
C ARG A 411 24.64 21.59 -23.45
N ARG A 412 24.69 20.86 -24.56
CA ARG A 412 25.58 21.22 -25.69
C ARG A 412 25.25 22.59 -26.32
N LYS A 413 23.96 22.97 -26.27
CA LYS A 413 23.45 24.26 -26.77
C LYS A 413 23.44 25.37 -25.69
N ASN A 414 24.04 25.13 -24.52
CA ASN A 414 23.91 25.99 -23.33
C ASN A 414 22.45 26.27 -22.95
N GLY A 415 21.56 25.30 -23.23
CA GLY A 415 20.11 25.39 -22.99
C GLY A 415 19.69 24.99 -21.60
N MET A 416 20.59 24.60 -20.68
CA MET A 416 20.28 24.25 -19.31
C MET A 416 20.59 25.41 -18.35
N ILE A 417 19.66 25.70 -17.44
CA ILE A 417 19.84 26.60 -16.30
C ILE A 417 19.63 25.76 -15.03
N GLY A 418 20.73 25.37 -14.40
CA GLY A 418 20.67 24.40 -13.32
C GLY A 418 20.09 23.04 -13.76
N ASN A 419 19.01 22.64 -13.14
CA ASN A 419 18.28 21.41 -13.48
C ASN A 419 17.16 21.61 -14.54
N PHE A 420 16.92 22.84 -14.99
CA PHE A 420 15.85 23.18 -15.92
C PHE A 420 16.39 23.46 -17.33
N SER A 421 15.80 22.84 -18.34
CA SER A 421 16.04 23.24 -19.72
C SER A 421 15.29 24.52 -20.05
N ARG A 422 15.80 25.33 -20.98
CA ARG A 422 15.08 26.55 -21.46
C ARG A 422 13.71 26.21 -22.05
N VAL A 423 13.59 25.05 -22.68
CA VAL A 423 12.32 24.54 -23.20
C VAL A 423 11.33 24.32 -22.06
N LEU A 424 11.73 23.60 -20.99
CA LEU A 424 10.87 23.39 -19.81
C LEU A 424 10.50 24.72 -19.12
N ILE A 425 11.46 25.66 -19.00
CA ILE A 425 11.19 26.99 -18.44
C ILE A 425 10.12 27.70 -19.25
N GLY A 426 10.18 27.62 -20.59
CA GLY A 426 9.16 28.18 -21.50
C GLY A 426 7.78 27.59 -21.25
N HIS A 427 7.68 26.26 -21.12
CA HIS A 427 6.42 25.57 -20.83
C HIS A 427 5.85 25.95 -19.45
N ILE A 428 6.70 26.04 -18.42
CA ILE A 428 6.28 26.47 -17.09
C ILE A 428 5.70 27.89 -17.14
N ASN A 429 6.41 28.84 -17.78
CA ASN A 429 5.93 30.20 -17.94
C ASN A 429 4.59 30.28 -18.69
N SER A 430 4.44 29.50 -19.76
CA SER A 430 3.20 29.42 -20.53
C SER A 430 2.04 28.87 -19.69
N ALA A 431 2.28 27.83 -18.91
CA ALA A 431 1.27 27.24 -18.02
C ALA A 431 0.84 28.23 -16.93
N LEU A 432 1.79 28.93 -16.30
CA LEU A 432 1.51 29.96 -15.27
C LEU A 432 0.78 31.17 -15.85
N ALA A 433 1.21 31.66 -17.02
CA ALA A 433 0.57 32.78 -17.70
C ALA A 433 -0.89 32.49 -18.08
N ALA A 434 -1.20 31.24 -18.37
CA ALA A 434 -2.57 30.77 -18.61
C ALA A 434 -3.36 30.48 -17.31
N GLY A 435 -2.83 30.82 -16.13
CA GLY A 435 -3.47 30.60 -14.83
C GLY A 435 -3.51 29.13 -14.39
N GLY A 436 -2.71 28.26 -15.01
CA GLY A 436 -2.60 26.86 -14.67
C GLY A 436 -1.58 26.57 -13.57
N GLN A 437 -1.64 25.37 -13.01
CA GLN A 437 -0.71 24.89 -12.01
C GLN A 437 0.31 23.93 -12.61
N VAL A 438 1.48 23.86 -11.98
CA VAL A 438 2.61 23.04 -12.40
C VAL A 438 3.00 22.06 -11.31
N LEU A 439 3.22 20.80 -11.69
CA LEU A 439 3.76 19.77 -10.81
C LEU A 439 5.14 19.34 -11.30
N ILE A 440 6.16 19.45 -10.45
CA ILE A 440 7.52 19.03 -10.77
C ILE A 440 7.85 17.77 -9.96
N LEU A 441 8.06 16.68 -10.69
CA LEU A 441 8.49 15.41 -10.12
C LEU A 441 9.99 15.30 -10.08
N ARG A 442 10.53 14.98 -8.93
CA ARG A 442 11.89 14.51 -8.74
C ARG A 442 11.87 13.06 -8.24
N SER A 443 12.50 12.14 -8.97
CA SER A 443 12.67 10.79 -8.45
C SER A 443 13.57 10.80 -7.21
N ARG A 444 13.07 10.24 -6.12
CA ARG A 444 13.66 10.33 -4.79
C ARG A 444 14.95 9.56 -4.60
N ARG A 445 15.27 8.60 -5.45
CA ARG A 445 16.38 7.67 -5.18
C ARG A 445 17.76 8.14 -5.65
N ALA A 446 17.87 9.38 -6.12
CA ALA A 446 19.16 10.05 -6.10
C ALA A 446 19.35 10.65 -4.71
N TRP A 447 19.86 9.86 -3.77
CA TRP A 447 20.48 10.22 -2.49
C TRP A 447 20.04 11.57 -1.90
N ALA A 448 19.39 11.57 -0.75
CA ALA A 448 19.32 12.77 0.07
C ALA A 448 20.69 13.47 0.03
N THR A 449 20.70 14.80 0.00
CA THR A 449 21.92 15.62 -0.16
C THR A 449 23.05 15.08 0.69
N ALA A 450 23.82 14.14 0.14
CA ALA A 450 25.03 13.67 0.77
C ALA A 450 26.09 14.79 0.67
N LEU A 451 26.97 14.86 1.63
CA LEU A 451 28.11 15.77 1.55
C LEU A 451 29.31 15.05 0.95
N GLN A 452 29.90 15.65 -0.09
CA GLN A 452 31.13 15.19 -0.72
C GLN A 452 32.24 16.21 -0.51
N CYS A 453 33.44 15.72 -0.28
CA CYS A 453 34.60 16.58 -0.17
C CYS A 453 35.07 17.05 -1.56
N GLU A 454 35.23 18.35 -1.74
CA GLU A 454 35.80 18.94 -2.97
C GLU A 454 37.22 18.50 -3.24
N GLY A 455 38.04 18.30 -2.20
CA GLY A 455 39.44 17.97 -2.34
C GLY A 455 39.73 16.50 -2.62
N CYS A 456 39.10 15.56 -1.88
CA CYS A 456 39.41 14.14 -1.99
C CYS A 456 38.25 13.28 -2.52
N GLY A 457 37.08 13.86 -2.82
CA GLY A 457 35.91 13.15 -3.32
C GLY A 457 35.19 12.26 -2.30
N GLU A 458 35.64 12.24 -1.03
CA GLU A 458 35.05 11.41 0.02
C GLU A 458 33.61 11.82 0.32
N ILE A 459 32.70 10.86 0.37
CA ILE A 459 31.30 11.07 0.75
C ILE A 459 31.14 10.73 2.23
N GLN A 460 30.53 11.62 2.99
CA GLN A 460 30.28 11.39 4.40
C GLN A 460 29.31 10.23 4.63
N LYS A 461 29.78 9.20 5.33
CA LYS A 461 29.01 7.96 5.61
C LYS A 461 28.66 7.86 7.08
N CYS A 462 27.56 7.14 7.35
CA CYS A 462 27.19 6.80 8.72
C CYS A 462 28.21 5.82 9.32
N PRO A 463 28.73 6.06 10.53
CA PRO A 463 29.68 5.15 11.17
C PRO A 463 29.07 3.81 11.53
N HIS A 464 27.75 3.75 11.76
CA HIS A 464 27.01 2.50 12.10
C HIS A 464 26.48 1.77 10.87
N CYS A 465 26.24 2.50 9.76
CA CYS A 465 25.69 1.98 8.52
C CYS A 465 26.59 2.42 7.38
N ASN A 466 26.97 1.56 6.49
CA ASN A 466 27.81 1.95 5.34
C ASN A 466 27.03 2.70 4.25
N VAL A 467 26.18 3.66 4.66
CA VAL A 467 25.37 4.50 3.78
C VAL A 467 25.74 5.96 3.96
N SER A 468 25.56 6.75 2.91
CA SER A 468 25.77 8.18 2.97
C SER A 468 24.81 8.83 3.98
N LEU A 469 25.32 9.79 4.73
CA LEU A 469 24.51 10.62 5.61
C LEU A 469 23.74 11.66 4.78
N SER A 470 22.50 11.89 5.16
CA SER A 470 21.66 12.93 4.55
C SER A 470 21.89 14.25 5.27
N PHE A 471 22.25 15.28 4.54
CA PHE A 471 22.43 16.62 5.09
C PHE A 471 21.10 17.40 5.12
N HIS A 472 20.69 17.82 6.29
CA HIS A 472 19.51 18.65 6.52
C HIS A 472 19.96 20.10 6.79
N LYS A 473 19.98 20.94 5.73
CA LYS A 473 20.49 22.32 5.78
C LYS A 473 19.83 23.16 6.85
N ASN A 474 18.49 23.08 6.98
CA ASN A 474 17.73 23.89 7.96
C ASN A 474 18.03 23.52 9.42
N ALA A 475 18.40 22.25 9.67
CA ALA A 475 18.72 21.78 11.02
C ALA A 475 20.23 21.79 11.31
N GLY A 476 21.09 22.09 10.33
CA GLY A 476 22.54 22.03 10.45
C GLY A 476 23.07 20.66 10.88
N GLN A 477 22.42 19.58 10.44
CA GLN A 477 22.70 18.22 10.89
C GLN A 477 22.77 17.24 9.74
N GLN A 478 23.52 16.15 9.94
CA GLN A 478 23.58 14.99 9.06
C GLN A 478 22.84 13.83 9.73
N LYS A 479 21.89 13.19 9.02
CA LYS A 479 21.08 12.09 9.58
C LYS A 479 21.22 10.82 8.73
N CYS A 480 21.35 9.68 9.39
CA CYS A 480 21.24 8.38 8.78
C CYS A 480 19.77 7.94 8.78
N HIS A 481 19.17 7.72 7.58
CA HIS A 481 17.78 7.26 7.47
C HIS A 481 17.60 5.74 7.72
N TYR A 482 18.69 5.01 7.97
CA TYR A 482 18.64 3.58 8.32
C TYR A 482 18.59 3.35 9.83
N CYS A 483 19.51 3.95 10.59
CA CYS A 483 19.57 3.77 12.05
C CYS A 483 19.12 5.01 12.83
N GLY A 484 18.73 6.09 12.17
CA GLY A 484 18.28 7.32 12.82
C GLY A 484 19.39 8.17 13.44
N LYS A 485 20.68 7.73 13.41
CA LYS A 485 21.78 8.47 14.01
C LYS A 485 21.92 9.86 13.39
N THR A 486 22.00 10.86 14.24
CA THR A 486 22.22 12.26 13.86
C THR A 486 23.61 12.69 14.27
N LEU A 487 24.32 13.37 13.36
CA LEU A 487 25.64 13.96 13.59
C LEU A 487 25.56 15.47 13.35
N ALA A 488 26.32 16.23 14.10
CA ALA A 488 26.46 17.66 13.85
C ALA A 488 27.14 17.87 12.47
N HIS A 489 26.71 18.90 11.75
CA HIS A 489 27.35 19.26 10.49
C HIS A 489 28.74 19.85 10.74
N THR A 490 29.72 19.38 10.01
CA THR A 490 31.04 19.97 9.91
C THR A 490 31.28 20.43 8.48
N ASN A 491 31.87 21.62 8.29
CA ASN A 491 32.17 22.09 6.93
C ASN A 491 33.44 21.46 6.33
N SER A 492 34.21 20.73 7.17
CA SER A 492 35.47 20.12 6.78
C SER A 492 35.41 18.59 6.72
N CYS A 493 36.08 18.04 5.74
CA CYS A 493 36.22 16.60 5.57
C CYS A 493 37.11 16.00 6.66
N SER A 494 36.63 14.95 7.33
CA SER A 494 37.39 14.23 8.37
C SER A 494 38.64 13.52 7.82
N LYS A 495 38.77 13.30 6.51
CA LYS A 495 39.87 12.59 5.89
C LYS A 495 41.01 13.54 5.43
N CYS A 496 40.69 14.68 4.86
CA CYS A 496 41.68 15.57 4.26
C CYS A 496 41.54 17.05 4.67
N GLY A 497 40.58 17.42 5.52
CA GLY A 497 40.31 18.80 5.91
C GLY A 497 39.66 19.70 4.85
N GLY A 498 39.46 19.20 3.62
CA GLY A 498 38.84 19.95 2.51
C GLY A 498 37.36 20.27 2.75
N ASN A 499 36.81 21.25 2.01
CA ASN A 499 35.41 21.66 2.14
C ASN A 499 34.44 20.55 1.74
N LEU A 500 33.35 20.43 2.50
CA LEU A 500 32.25 19.52 2.18
C LEU A 500 31.14 20.28 1.45
N ILE A 501 30.82 19.83 0.26
CA ILE A 501 29.75 20.38 -0.60
C ILE A 501 28.61 19.38 -0.75
N PRO A 502 27.35 19.85 -0.87
CA PRO A 502 26.22 18.97 -1.13
C PRO A 502 26.34 18.27 -2.49
N LEU A 503 26.32 16.93 -2.48
CA LEU A 503 26.33 16.11 -3.68
C LEU A 503 24.90 15.92 -4.19
N GLY A 504 24.67 16.34 -5.42
CA GLY A 504 23.39 16.15 -6.12
C GLY A 504 22.34 17.23 -5.85
N ALA A 505 21.32 17.26 -6.71
CA ALA A 505 20.19 18.16 -6.58
C ALA A 505 19.05 17.43 -5.87
N GLY A 506 18.89 17.63 -4.57
CA GLY A 506 17.67 17.24 -3.86
C GLY A 506 16.47 18.10 -4.31
N THR A 507 15.27 17.74 -3.86
CA THR A 507 14.05 18.55 -4.07
C THR A 507 14.21 19.98 -3.59
N GLN A 508 14.98 20.20 -2.52
CA GLN A 508 15.30 21.52 -1.99
C GLN A 508 16.09 22.40 -2.98
N LYS A 509 17.09 21.82 -3.68
CA LYS A 509 17.84 22.58 -4.70
C LYS A 509 16.96 22.93 -5.89
N ILE A 510 16.04 22.04 -6.28
CA ILE A 510 15.08 22.31 -7.34
C ILE A 510 14.12 23.43 -6.92
N GLU A 511 13.70 23.45 -5.66
CA GLU A 511 12.88 24.51 -5.07
C GLU A 511 13.63 25.87 -5.11
N GLU A 512 14.89 25.92 -4.68
CA GLU A 512 15.75 27.11 -4.72
C GLU A 512 15.96 27.61 -6.16
N GLU A 513 16.23 26.73 -7.11
CA GLU A 513 16.38 27.06 -8.54
C GLU A 513 15.05 27.55 -9.14
N ALA A 514 13.94 26.90 -8.82
CA ALA A 514 12.62 27.32 -9.28
C ALA A 514 12.22 28.68 -8.72
N ALA A 515 12.51 28.98 -7.44
CA ALA A 515 12.25 30.28 -6.84
C ALA A 515 13.01 31.41 -7.54
N ASN A 516 14.24 31.14 -7.97
CA ASN A 516 15.04 32.11 -8.74
C ASN A 516 14.53 32.29 -10.18
N LEU A 517 14.04 31.20 -10.82
CA LEU A 517 13.55 31.24 -12.21
C LEU A 517 12.14 31.79 -12.32
N PHE A 518 11.30 31.61 -11.30
CA PHE A 518 9.89 31.98 -11.28
C PHE A 518 9.55 32.81 -10.02
N PRO A 519 10.12 34.03 -9.87
CA PRO A 519 10.02 34.81 -8.63
C PRO A 519 8.60 35.27 -8.28
N SER A 520 7.70 35.30 -9.24
CA SER A 520 6.27 35.66 -9.03
C SER A 520 5.40 34.45 -8.70
N ALA A 521 5.89 33.23 -8.81
CA ALA A 521 5.13 32.02 -8.53
C ALA A 521 5.19 31.63 -7.06
N ARG A 522 4.07 31.17 -6.51
CA ARG A 522 4.00 30.59 -5.16
C ARG A 522 4.42 29.12 -5.23
N ILE A 523 5.58 28.82 -4.71
CA ILE A 523 6.23 27.50 -4.79
C ILE A 523 6.14 26.80 -3.46
N ALA A 524 5.81 25.51 -3.47
CA ALA A 524 5.87 24.66 -2.30
C ALA A 524 6.56 23.34 -2.64
N ARG A 525 7.15 22.71 -1.60
CA ARG A 525 7.83 21.43 -1.70
C ARG A 525 7.17 20.39 -0.78
N LEU A 526 6.95 19.20 -1.33
CA LEU A 526 6.44 18.06 -0.60
C LEU A 526 7.30 16.81 -0.86
N ASP A 527 8.11 16.46 0.13
CA ASP A 527 8.95 15.26 0.13
C ASP A 527 8.84 14.54 1.49
N SER A 528 9.51 13.41 1.63
CA SER A 528 9.41 12.62 2.87
C SER A 528 9.97 13.31 4.11
N ASP A 529 10.83 14.31 3.95
CA ASP A 529 11.41 15.05 5.06
C ASP A 529 10.42 16.13 5.53
N SER A 530 9.77 16.81 4.58
CA SER A 530 8.68 17.75 4.86
C SER A 530 7.39 17.05 5.31
N ALA A 531 7.12 15.85 4.80
CA ALA A 531 5.94 15.04 5.12
C ALA A 531 6.02 14.29 6.47
N GLN A 532 7.13 14.36 7.22
CA GLN A 532 7.17 13.86 8.60
C GLN A 532 6.09 14.51 9.49
N ASN A 533 5.70 15.74 9.17
CA ASN A 533 4.54 16.39 9.76
C ASN A 533 3.30 16.18 8.87
N LYS A 534 2.47 15.19 9.22
CA LYS A 534 1.21 14.87 8.50
C LYS A 534 0.25 16.07 8.37
N THR A 535 0.33 17.03 9.28
CA THR A 535 -0.48 18.25 9.22
C THR A 535 0.01 19.17 8.12
N PHE A 536 1.33 19.33 7.98
CA PHE A 536 1.94 20.13 6.90
C PHE A 536 1.66 19.53 5.53
N GLU A 537 1.81 18.21 5.38
CA GLU A 537 1.48 17.50 4.14
C GLU A 537 0.03 17.78 3.71
N LYS A 538 -0.93 17.56 4.62
CA LYS A 538 -2.36 17.77 4.35
C LYS A 538 -2.68 19.23 4.01
N GLN A 539 -2.02 20.18 4.67
CA GLN A 539 -2.25 21.60 4.41
C GLN A 539 -1.70 21.99 3.03
N THR A 540 -0.46 21.61 2.70
CA THR A 540 0.16 21.90 1.39
C THR A 540 -0.68 21.37 0.23
N ILE A 541 -1.21 20.14 0.36
CA ILE A 541 -2.10 19.57 -0.66
C ILE A 541 -3.41 20.34 -0.81
N LYS A 542 -4.00 20.75 0.32
CA LYS A 542 -5.22 21.59 0.29
C LYS A 542 -4.97 22.96 -0.35
N ASP A 543 -3.84 23.57 -0.04
CA ASP A 543 -3.46 24.88 -0.56
C ASP A 543 -3.20 24.82 -2.07
N PHE A 544 -2.57 23.71 -2.53
CA PHE A 544 -2.43 23.46 -3.96
C PHE A 544 -3.79 23.22 -4.65
N ALA A 545 -4.67 22.42 -4.05
CA ALA A 545 -6.01 22.19 -4.59
C ALA A 545 -6.87 23.47 -4.63
N LYS A 546 -6.66 24.41 -3.69
CA LYS A 546 -7.31 25.73 -3.67
C LYS A 546 -6.67 26.78 -4.57
N ARG A 547 -5.60 26.42 -5.30
CA ARG A 547 -4.81 27.33 -6.14
C ARG A 547 -4.07 28.42 -5.35
N GLU A 548 -3.73 28.15 -4.09
CA GLU A 548 -2.90 29.03 -3.27
C GLU A 548 -1.40 28.77 -3.53
N ILE A 549 -1.06 27.67 -4.22
CA ILE A 549 0.27 27.29 -4.69
C ILE A 549 0.22 27.10 -6.21
N ASP A 550 1.19 27.69 -6.94
CA ASP A 550 1.28 27.64 -8.40
C ASP A 550 2.18 26.50 -8.89
N ILE A 551 3.30 26.27 -8.19
CA ILE A 551 4.26 25.20 -8.52
C ILE A 551 4.42 24.30 -7.29
N LEU A 552 4.10 23.02 -7.45
CA LEU A 552 4.35 22.01 -6.42
C LEU A 552 5.50 21.10 -6.85
N ILE A 553 6.55 21.03 -6.01
CA ILE A 553 7.74 20.20 -6.25
C ILE A 553 7.69 19.01 -5.31
N GLY A 554 7.87 17.80 -5.82
CA GLY A 554 7.84 16.65 -4.93
C GLY A 554 8.36 15.35 -5.51
N THR A 555 8.14 14.29 -4.73
CA THR A 555 8.59 12.93 -5.05
C THR A 555 7.40 12.05 -5.48
N GLN A 556 7.63 10.74 -5.57
CA GLN A 556 6.60 9.73 -5.90
C GLN A 556 5.33 9.80 -5.02
N MET A 557 5.40 10.43 -3.85
CA MET A 557 4.22 10.63 -2.98
C MET A 557 3.10 11.39 -3.69
N LEU A 558 3.46 12.33 -4.59
CA LEU A 558 2.49 13.13 -5.36
C LEU A 558 1.81 12.33 -6.49
N ALA A 559 2.32 11.14 -6.83
CA ALA A 559 1.68 10.27 -7.80
C ALA A 559 0.38 9.61 -7.29
N LYS A 560 0.11 9.65 -5.98
CA LYS A 560 -0.94 8.85 -5.36
C LYS A 560 -1.98 9.71 -4.63
N GLY A 561 -3.25 9.36 -4.79
CA GLY A 561 -4.35 9.82 -3.93
C GLY A 561 -4.85 11.26 -4.09
N PHE A 562 -4.29 12.08 -5.00
CA PHE A 562 -4.70 13.47 -5.16
C PHE A 562 -5.22 13.77 -6.57
N ASP A 563 -6.28 14.55 -6.65
CA ASP A 563 -6.85 15.03 -7.90
C ASP A 563 -6.79 16.57 -7.93
N PHE A 564 -6.10 17.11 -8.95
CA PHE A 564 -5.92 18.54 -9.10
C PHE A 564 -6.60 19.01 -10.39
N GLU A 565 -7.62 19.84 -10.26
CA GLU A 565 -8.47 20.28 -11.37
C GLU A 565 -7.76 21.18 -12.39
N ASN A 566 -6.73 21.93 -11.95
CA ASN A 566 -6.08 22.97 -12.74
C ASN A 566 -4.64 22.65 -13.12
N LEU A 567 -4.27 21.38 -13.08
CA LEU A 567 -2.91 20.93 -13.40
C LEU A 567 -2.70 20.88 -14.92
N ARG A 568 -1.97 21.88 -15.46
CA ARG A 568 -1.69 22.00 -16.90
C ARG A 568 -0.37 21.38 -17.32
N LEU A 569 0.63 21.41 -16.44
CA LEU A 569 1.97 20.91 -16.73
C LEU A 569 2.43 19.97 -15.61
N VAL A 570 2.88 18.80 -16.00
CA VAL A 570 3.66 17.89 -15.15
C VAL A 570 5.03 17.73 -15.74
N ALA A 571 6.10 17.91 -14.96
CA ALA A 571 7.46 17.77 -15.41
C ALA A 571 8.23 16.75 -14.58
N ALA A 572 8.80 15.72 -15.22
CA ALA A 572 9.73 14.79 -14.59
C ALA A 572 11.18 15.26 -14.83
N ILE A 573 11.83 15.76 -13.77
CA ILE A 573 13.23 16.21 -13.84
C ILE A 573 14.16 15.06 -13.44
N ALA A 574 15.22 14.83 -14.24
CA ALA A 574 16.19 13.75 -14.06
C ALA A 574 15.53 12.35 -13.97
N ALA A 575 14.69 12.06 -14.95
CA ALA A 575 13.94 10.81 -15.04
C ALA A 575 14.86 9.56 -15.08
N ASP A 576 16.09 9.67 -15.59
CA ASP A 576 17.07 8.57 -15.63
C ASP A 576 17.36 7.93 -14.27
N SER A 577 17.18 8.67 -13.21
CA SER A 577 17.36 8.13 -11.85
C SER A 577 16.35 7.02 -11.50
N MET A 578 15.24 6.91 -12.23
CA MET A 578 14.27 5.84 -12.08
C MET A 578 14.77 4.52 -12.71
N LEU A 579 15.54 4.63 -13.80
CA LEU A 579 16.10 3.50 -14.55
C LEU A 579 17.39 2.94 -13.92
N GLY A 580 18.10 3.75 -13.12
CA GLY A 580 19.37 3.38 -12.51
C GLY A 580 19.28 2.39 -11.34
N LEU A 581 18.15 1.75 -11.13
CA LEU A 581 17.96 0.75 -10.08
C LEU A 581 18.57 -0.59 -10.54
N GLN A 582 19.32 -1.23 -9.66
CA GLN A 582 19.79 -2.62 -9.86
C GLN A 582 18.67 -3.62 -9.54
N ASP A 583 17.53 -3.49 -10.18
CA ASP A 583 16.35 -4.33 -10.02
C ASP A 583 15.79 -4.65 -11.41
N PHE A 584 15.50 -5.92 -11.69
CA PHE A 584 14.90 -6.36 -12.96
C PHE A 584 13.53 -5.71 -13.24
N ARG A 585 12.88 -5.10 -12.24
CA ARG A 585 11.64 -4.34 -12.34
C ARG A 585 11.84 -2.85 -12.60
N ALA A 586 13.09 -2.38 -12.79
CA ALA A 586 13.36 -0.95 -12.90
C ALA A 586 12.52 -0.28 -13.99
N ASP A 587 12.48 -0.88 -15.18
CA ASP A 587 11.77 -0.34 -16.35
C ASP A 587 10.26 -0.39 -16.17
N GLU A 588 9.72 -1.48 -15.62
CA GLU A 588 8.30 -1.59 -15.26
C GLU A 588 7.89 -0.52 -14.25
N LYS A 589 8.67 -0.37 -13.15
CA LYS A 589 8.38 0.63 -12.11
C LYS A 589 8.50 2.06 -12.62
N ALA A 590 9.46 2.32 -13.51
CA ALA A 590 9.62 3.63 -14.14
C ALA A 590 8.42 3.94 -15.05
N LEU A 591 8.02 2.98 -15.91
CA LEU A 591 6.86 3.13 -16.78
C LEU A 591 5.59 3.38 -15.96
N GLN A 592 5.32 2.55 -14.94
CA GLN A 592 4.14 2.68 -14.06
C GLN A 592 4.08 4.06 -13.41
N LEU A 593 5.20 4.55 -12.87
CA LEU A 593 5.26 5.85 -12.22
C LEU A 593 5.00 7.00 -13.19
N LEU A 594 5.62 6.98 -14.36
CA LEU A 594 5.46 8.00 -15.38
C LEU A 594 4.03 8.02 -15.95
N GLU A 595 3.43 6.85 -16.17
CA GLU A 595 2.03 6.71 -16.59
C GLU A 595 1.05 7.28 -15.54
N GLN A 596 1.31 7.04 -14.25
CA GLN A 596 0.50 7.62 -13.17
C GLN A 596 0.55 9.16 -13.20
N PHE A 597 1.71 9.75 -13.46
CA PHE A 597 1.87 11.20 -13.57
C PHE A 597 1.24 11.75 -14.86
N ARG A 598 1.40 11.07 -15.98
CA ARG A 598 0.71 11.41 -17.23
C ARG A 598 -0.81 11.44 -17.03
N GLY A 599 -1.35 10.45 -16.32
CA GLY A 599 -2.78 10.34 -16.02
C GLY A 599 -3.35 11.44 -15.12
N ARG A 600 -2.48 12.26 -14.49
CA ARG A 600 -2.93 13.39 -13.64
C ARG A 600 -3.01 14.71 -14.39
N CYS A 601 -2.36 14.80 -15.53
CA CYS A 601 -2.31 16.03 -16.33
C CYS A 601 -3.57 16.17 -17.20
N GLY A 602 -4.18 17.37 -17.27
CA GLY A 602 -5.22 17.70 -18.24
C GLY A 602 -6.59 17.03 -18.03
N ARG A 603 -7.07 16.89 -16.79
CA ARG A 603 -8.32 16.16 -16.50
C ARG A 603 -9.63 16.87 -16.86
N ARG A 604 -9.65 18.19 -17.00
CA ARG A 604 -10.85 18.94 -17.34
C ARG A 604 -10.59 19.89 -18.50
N SER A 605 -11.12 19.58 -19.68
CA SER A 605 -11.30 20.44 -20.86
C SER A 605 -10.07 20.96 -21.64
N GLU A 606 -8.86 20.96 -21.12
CA GLU A 606 -7.66 21.40 -21.86
C GLU A 606 -6.61 20.28 -21.91
N LYS A 607 -5.90 20.17 -23.05
CA LYS A 607 -4.80 19.22 -23.19
C LYS A 607 -3.70 19.57 -22.20
N GLY A 608 -3.40 18.67 -21.25
CA GLY A 608 -2.28 18.81 -20.37
C GLY A 608 -0.97 18.45 -21.09
N LEU A 609 0.15 19.00 -20.61
CA LEU A 609 1.48 18.68 -21.11
C LEU A 609 2.29 17.93 -20.06
N PHE A 610 2.81 16.75 -20.42
CA PHE A 610 3.73 15.97 -19.60
C PHE A 610 5.14 16.02 -20.18
N VAL A 611 6.06 16.71 -19.52
CA VAL A 611 7.45 16.89 -19.96
C VAL A 611 8.39 15.96 -19.20
N ILE A 612 9.21 15.22 -19.92
CA ILE A 612 10.22 14.32 -19.36
C ILE A 612 11.62 14.82 -19.75
N GLN A 613 12.40 15.28 -18.78
CA GLN A 613 13.83 15.61 -18.99
C GLN A 613 14.70 14.39 -18.69
N THR A 614 15.44 13.92 -19.72
CA THR A 614 16.28 12.72 -19.65
C THR A 614 17.57 12.91 -20.41
N ALA A 615 18.62 12.20 -20.00
CA ALA A 615 19.86 12.07 -20.79
C ALA A 615 19.84 10.85 -21.74
N GLN A 616 18.73 10.08 -21.75
CA GLN A 616 18.55 8.86 -22.53
C GLN A 616 17.20 8.88 -23.26
N PRO A 617 16.93 9.84 -24.19
CA PRO A 617 15.61 10.02 -24.81
C PRO A 617 15.16 8.77 -25.61
N GLU A 618 16.13 7.98 -26.09
CA GLU A 618 15.89 6.77 -26.87
C GLU A 618 15.56 5.52 -26.01
N HIS A 619 15.58 5.66 -24.67
CA HIS A 619 15.28 4.52 -23.79
C HIS A 619 13.85 4.01 -24.03
N PRO A 620 13.62 2.68 -24.12
CA PRO A 620 12.30 2.11 -24.43
C PRO A 620 11.17 2.60 -23.52
N VAL A 621 11.41 2.81 -22.23
CA VAL A 621 10.42 3.36 -21.30
C VAL A 621 9.86 4.70 -21.77
N TYR A 622 10.73 5.64 -22.20
CA TYR A 622 10.29 6.98 -22.63
C TYR A 622 9.60 6.94 -23.98
N ARG A 623 10.10 6.13 -24.92
CA ARG A 623 9.46 5.94 -26.22
C ARG A 623 8.04 5.40 -26.06
N ASN A 624 7.85 4.41 -25.18
CA ASN A 624 6.53 3.81 -24.96
C ASN A 624 5.52 4.75 -24.33
N ILE A 625 5.95 5.62 -23.41
CA ILE A 625 5.06 6.64 -22.86
C ILE A 625 4.62 7.64 -23.94
N SER A 626 5.52 7.99 -24.86
CA SER A 626 5.23 8.91 -25.96
C SER A 626 4.33 8.30 -27.02
N SER A 627 4.56 7.02 -27.40
CA SER A 627 3.80 6.32 -28.46
C SER A 627 2.51 5.66 -27.98
N ASN A 628 2.29 5.55 -26.68
CA ASN A 628 1.19 4.81 -26.07
C ASN A 628 1.16 3.29 -26.40
N GLU A 629 2.34 2.70 -26.62
CA GLU A 629 2.50 1.28 -27.01
C GLU A 629 2.81 0.35 -25.82
N SER A 630 2.30 0.67 -24.64
CA SER A 630 2.59 -0.07 -23.38
C SER A 630 2.39 -1.58 -23.49
N LYS A 631 1.45 -2.04 -24.33
CA LYS A 631 1.17 -3.47 -24.49
C LYS A 631 2.36 -4.23 -25.12
N ALA A 632 2.95 -3.69 -26.18
CA ALA A 632 4.10 -4.31 -26.85
C ALA A 632 5.32 -4.33 -25.93
N PHE A 633 5.54 -3.25 -25.21
CA PHE A 633 6.65 -3.14 -24.27
C PHE A 633 6.50 -4.10 -23.07
N ASN A 634 5.30 -4.24 -22.51
CA ASN A 634 5.06 -5.21 -21.45
C ASN A 634 5.31 -6.66 -21.89
N LEU A 635 4.99 -7.01 -23.14
CA LEU A 635 5.31 -8.32 -23.70
C LEU A 635 6.82 -8.52 -23.84
N GLN A 636 7.55 -7.50 -24.33
CA GLN A 636 9.00 -7.53 -24.39
C GLN A 636 9.64 -7.76 -23.01
N LEU A 637 9.20 -7.01 -21.99
CA LEU A 637 9.69 -7.18 -20.63
C LEU A 637 9.37 -8.57 -20.05
N LEU A 638 8.22 -9.16 -20.42
CA LEU A 638 7.89 -10.54 -20.02
C LEU A 638 8.81 -11.56 -20.69
N GLU A 639 9.15 -11.40 -21.97
CA GLU A 639 10.12 -12.26 -22.66
C GLU A 639 11.51 -12.17 -22.00
N GLU A 640 12.00 -10.96 -21.73
CA GLU A 640 13.26 -10.75 -21.01
C GLU A 640 13.24 -11.46 -19.65
N ARG A 641 12.15 -11.35 -18.88
CA ARG A 641 12.02 -12.04 -17.59
C ARG A 641 12.02 -13.56 -17.73
N LYS A 642 11.45 -14.08 -18.81
CA LYS A 642 11.46 -15.51 -19.10
C LYS A 642 12.86 -16.02 -19.38
N ASP A 643 13.61 -15.29 -20.22
CA ASP A 643 14.97 -15.64 -20.62
C ASP A 643 15.94 -15.65 -19.42
N PHE A 644 15.80 -14.66 -18.53
CA PHE A 644 16.60 -14.55 -17.31
C PHE A 644 16.02 -15.28 -16.10
N ASN A 645 14.95 -16.05 -16.26
CA ASN A 645 14.30 -16.79 -15.20
C ASN A 645 13.89 -15.92 -13.99
N PHE A 646 13.32 -14.71 -14.26
CA PHE A 646 12.75 -13.83 -13.24
C PHE A 646 11.24 -14.05 -13.04
N PRO A 647 10.65 -13.59 -11.93
CA PRO A 647 9.19 -13.54 -11.78
C PRO A 647 8.52 -12.82 -12.98
N PRO A 648 7.40 -13.34 -13.51
CA PRO A 648 6.50 -14.36 -12.94
C PRO A 648 6.88 -15.83 -13.19
N PHE A 649 7.95 -16.15 -13.90
CA PHE A 649 8.34 -17.51 -14.30
C PHE A 649 9.05 -18.29 -13.19
N SER A 650 9.62 -17.58 -12.24
CA SER A 650 10.32 -18.14 -11.07
C SER A 650 9.82 -17.53 -9.76
N ARG A 651 10.34 -18.06 -8.64
CA ARG A 651 10.32 -17.48 -7.30
C ARG A 651 11.72 -17.07 -6.89
N ILE A 652 11.88 -15.83 -6.50
CA ILE A 652 13.13 -15.37 -5.92
C ILE A 652 13.05 -15.51 -4.40
N ILE A 653 14.02 -16.21 -3.83
CA ILE A 653 14.19 -16.31 -2.38
C ILE A 653 15.53 -15.68 -2.05
N GLU A 654 15.50 -14.65 -1.23
CA GLU A 654 16.70 -13.96 -0.77
C GLU A 654 16.97 -14.29 0.69
N LEU A 655 18.13 -14.87 0.98
CA LEU A 655 18.64 -15.07 2.32
C LEU A 655 19.51 -13.88 2.68
N THR A 656 19.21 -13.23 3.80
CA THR A 656 20.02 -12.14 4.35
C THR A 656 20.69 -12.65 5.64
N ILE A 657 22.00 -12.65 5.65
CA ILE A 657 22.84 -13.09 6.76
C ILE A 657 23.47 -11.86 7.38
N LYS A 658 23.35 -11.73 8.71
CA LYS A 658 23.85 -10.57 9.45
C LYS A 658 24.74 -11.00 10.61
N ASP A 659 25.82 -10.26 10.80
CA ASP A 659 26.73 -10.44 11.95
C ASP A 659 27.51 -9.15 12.24
N LYS A 660 27.81 -8.92 13.51
CA LYS A 660 28.68 -7.81 13.92
C LYS A 660 30.15 -8.02 13.52
N ASN A 661 30.57 -9.28 13.38
CA ASN A 661 31.92 -9.64 12.96
C ASN A 661 31.93 -9.98 11.47
N GLU A 662 32.55 -9.13 10.65
CA GLU A 662 32.59 -9.27 9.21
C GLU A 662 33.29 -10.57 8.73
N LYS A 663 34.40 -10.95 9.37
CA LYS A 663 35.14 -12.18 9.01
C LYS A 663 34.31 -13.41 9.28
N ARG A 664 33.64 -13.46 10.45
CA ARG A 664 32.73 -14.56 10.80
C ARG A 664 31.55 -14.63 9.82
N LEU A 665 30.95 -13.49 9.51
CA LEU A 665 29.89 -13.38 8.53
C LEU A 665 30.27 -13.97 7.17
N TYR A 666 31.45 -13.58 6.66
CA TYR A 666 31.93 -14.06 5.36
C TYR A 666 32.09 -15.59 5.37
N LEU A 667 32.77 -16.14 6.38
CA LEU A 667 32.97 -17.59 6.49
C LEU A 667 31.64 -18.37 6.60
N MET A 668 30.70 -17.84 7.37
CA MET A 668 29.36 -18.44 7.50
C MET A 668 28.57 -18.38 6.23
N ALA A 669 28.59 -17.24 5.53
CA ALA A 669 27.90 -17.07 4.26
C ALA A 669 28.44 -18.01 3.17
N VAL A 670 29.76 -18.18 3.10
CA VAL A 670 30.38 -19.13 2.16
C VAL A 670 29.97 -20.56 2.50
N ARG A 671 30.09 -20.98 3.77
CA ARG A 671 29.69 -22.35 4.21
C ARG A 671 28.21 -22.63 3.94
N LEU A 672 27.33 -21.64 4.16
CA LEU A 672 25.91 -21.78 3.84
C LEU A 672 25.69 -21.92 2.34
N ALA A 673 26.40 -21.15 1.52
CA ALA A 673 26.32 -21.26 0.06
C ALA A 673 26.83 -22.64 -0.44
N GLU A 674 27.92 -23.16 0.13
CA GLU A 674 28.43 -24.51 -0.16
C GLU A 674 27.37 -25.56 0.15
N LYS A 675 26.75 -25.49 1.34
CA LYS A 675 25.68 -26.44 1.74
C LYS A 675 24.45 -26.36 0.85
N LEU A 676 24.08 -25.15 0.42
CA LEU A 676 23.00 -24.94 -0.55
C LEU A 676 23.38 -25.47 -1.93
N GLY A 677 24.66 -25.31 -2.35
CA GLY A 677 25.19 -25.78 -3.61
C GLY A 677 25.26 -27.31 -3.73
N GLU A 678 25.29 -28.06 -2.61
CA GLU A 678 25.14 -29.53 -2.62
C GLU A 678 23.76 -29.95 -3.15
N PHE A 679 22.75 -29.06 -3.07
CA PHE A 679 21.37 -29.37 -3.41
C PHE A 679 20.85 -28.57 -4.61
N PHE A 680 21.20 -27.30 -4.69
CA PHE A 680 20.74 -26.38 -5.74
C PHE A 680 21.82 -26.17 -6.80
N PRO A 681 21.50 -26.29 -8.12
CA PRO A 681 22.43 -26.05 -9.20
C PRO A 681 22.94 -24.60 -9.23
N PHE A 682 24.08 -24.38 -9.86
CA PHE A 682 24.76 -23.08 -9.95
C PHE A 682 23.90 -22.00 -10.65
N ASP A 683 23.06 -22.38 -11.63
CA ASP A 683 22.15 -21.48 -12.33
C ASP A 683 20.95 -21.00 -11.48
N VAL A 684 20.71 -21.69 -10.35
CA VAL A 684 19.64 -21.38 -9.39
C VAL A 684 20.16 -20.55 -8.22
N LEU A 685 21.44 -20.75 -7.83
CA LEU A 685 22.04 -20.17 -6.64
C LEU A 685 23.02 -19.04 -7.00
N THR A 686 22.82 -17.84 -6.45
CA THR A 686 23.73 -16.71 -6.62
C THR A 686 24.21 -16.18 -5.28
N GLY A 687 25.52 -16.03 -5.14
CA GLY A 687 26.15 -15.51 -3.93
C GLY A 687 27.03 -16.54 -3.20
N PRO A 688 27.55 -16.18 -1.99
CA PRO A 688 27.22 -14.98 -1.22
C PRO A 688 27.77 -13.71 -1.85
N TYR A 689 26.95 -12.66 -1.89
CA TYR A 689 27.34 -11.35 -2.40
C TYR A 689 27.13 -10.24 -1.38
N GLN A 690 27.87 -9.16 -1.57
CA GLN A 690 27.77 -7.95 -0.77
C GLN A 690 26.70 -7.03 -1.36
N PRO A 691 25.63 -6.70 -0.63
CA PRO A 691 24.64 -5.75 -1.13
C PRO A 691 25.20 -4.32 -1.14
N VAL A 692 24.54 -3.41 -1.86
CA VAL A 692 24.91 -1.99 -1.90
C VAL A 692 24.96 -1.37 -0.50
N VAL A 693 24.03 -1.76 0.37
CA VAL A 693 24.06 -1.45 1.80
C VAL A 693 24.49 -2.71 2.55
N ASP A 694 25.74 -2.80 2.87
CA ASP A 694 26.39 -3.98 3.43
C ASP A 694 26.58 -3.93 4.96
N LYS A 695 26.18 -2.81 5.60
CA LYS A 695 26.22 -2.62 7.04
C LYS A 695 25.07 -1.74 7.52
N ILE A 696 24.32 -2.20 8.53
CA ILE A 696 23.22 -1.46 9.16
C ILE A 696 23.32 -1.69 10.70
N GLU A 697 23.24 -0.64 11.51
CA GLU A 697 23.26 -0.71 12.98
C GLU A 697 24.42 -1.59 13.52
N ASP A 698 25.62 -1.37 12.98
CA ASP A 698 26.84 -2.12 13.28
C ASP A 698 26.82 -3.60 12.90
N GLU A 699 25.80 -4.10 12.22
CA GLU A 699 25.75 -5.44 11.64
C GLU A 699 26.13 -5.42 10.15
N HIS A 700 27.12 -6.21 9.80
CA HIS A 700 27.49 -6.48 8.41
C HIS A 700 26.49 -7.42 7.75
N ILE A 701 26.30 -7.31 6.44
CA ILE A 701 25.29 -8.01 5.66
C ILE A 701 25.94 -8.73 4.49
N ARG A 702 25.54 -10.01 4.28
CA ARG A 702 25.77 -10.78 3.04
C ARG A 702 24.46 -11.38 2.59
N LYS A 703 24.29 -11.53 1.27
CA LYS A 703 23.08 -12.07 0.70
C LYS A 703 23.36 -13.26 -0.20
N ILE A 704 22.42 -14.21 -0.20
CA ILE A 704 22.38 -15.34 -1.11
C ILE A 704 21.00 -15.30 -1.78
N ARG A 705 20.97 -15.43 -3.11
CA ARG A 705 19.73 -15.45 -3.89
C ARG A 705 19.53 -16.80 -4.52
N ILE A 706 18.29 -17.29 -4.46
CA ILE A 706 17.87 -18.57 -5.02
C ILE A 706 16.66 -18.30 -5.93
N CYS A 707 16.79 -18.68 -7.22
CA CYS A 707 15.74 -18.47 -8.23
C CYS A 707 15.11 -19.82 -8.60
N LEU A 708 14.01 -20.18 -7.95
CA LEU A 708 13.31 -21.44 -8.16
C LEU A 708 12.29 -21.34 -9.29
N LYS A 709 12.35 -22.22 -10.29
CA LYS A 709 11.32 -22.30 -11.35
C LYS A 709 9.96 -22.67 -10.76
N LYS A 710 8.90 -22.06 -11.29
CA LYS A 710 7.52 -22.39 -10.91
C LYS A 710 7.06 -23.69 -11.60
N ASN A 711 7.55 -24.81 -11.13
CA ASN A 711 7.19 -26.16 -11.59
C ASN A 711 6.65 -27.00 -10.42
N LYS A 712 6.38 -28.29 -10.66
CA LYS A 712 5.90 -29.26 -9.64
C LYS A 712 6.84 -29.42 -8.44
N ASP A 713 8.14 -29.15 -8.61
CA ASP A 713 9.16 -29.34 -7.59
C ASP A 713 9.32 -28.12 -6.66
N LEU A 714 8.64 -27.01 -6.96
CA LEU A 714 8.77 -25.75 -6.21
C LEU A 714 8.55 -25.92 -4.70
N LEU A 715 7.51 -26.65 -4.31
CA LEU A 715 7.18 -26.84 -2.89
C LEU A 715 8.26 -27.70 -2.21
N SER A 716 8.66 -28.81 -2.82
CA SER A 716 9.73 -29.67 -2.32
C SER A 716 11.06 -28.93 -2.19
N ASN A 717 11.40 -28.08 -3.18
CA ASN A 717 12.60 -27.26 -3.15
C ASN A 717 12.57 -26.24 -2.01
N LYS A 718 11.42 -25.65 -1.73
CA LYS A 718 11.24 -24.73 -0.59
C LYS A 718 11.36 -25.46 0.76
N ASP A 719 10.79 -26.64 0.89
CA ASP A 719 10.88 -27.44 2.11
C ASP A 719 12.33 -27.88 2.35
N ASN A 720 13.05 -28.28 1.30
CA ASN A 720 14.48 -28.63 1.39
C ASN A 720 15.34 -27.42 1.78
N LEU A 721 15.05 -26.23 1.22
CA LEU A 721 15.73 -24.99 1.58
C LEU A 721 15.62 -24.72 3.09
N VAL A 722 14.42 -24.80 3.65
CA VAL A 722 14.19 -24.57 5.08
C VAL A 722 14.96 -25.61 5.90
N ARG A 723 14.90 -26.91 5.53
CA ARG A 723 15.62 -27.97 6.23
C ARG A 723 17.14 -27.75 6.22
N ILE A 724 17.72 -27.31 5.10
CA ILE A 724 19.14 -26.99 5.01
C ILE A 724 19.52 -25.86 5.94
N ILE A 725 18.71 -24.76 5.96
CA ILE A 725 18.96 -23.62 6.83
C ILE A 725 18.86 -24.00 8.30
N ASP A 726 17.80 -24.70 8.71
CA ASP A 726 17.59 -25.15 10.09
C ASP A 726 18.73 -26.07 10.57
N LYS A 727 19.16 -26.99 9.69
CA LYS A 727 20.31 -27.88 9.99
C LYS A 727 21.59 -27.07 10.11
N PHE A 728 21.82 -26.12 9.20
CA PHE A 728 23.00 -25.26 9.23
C PHE A 728 23.06 -24.43 10.52
N GLU A 729 21.99 -23.83 10.95
CA GLU A 729 21.92 -23.06 12.19
C GLU A 729 22.19 -23.89 13.42
N LYS A 730 21.69 -25.16 13.48
CA LYS A 730 21.94 -26.11 14.56
C LYS A 730 23.38 -26.61 14.61
N ASP A 731 23.91 -26.97 13.45
CA ASP A 731 25.25 -27.59 13.35
C ASP A 731 26.38 -26.58 13.52
N SER A 732 26.20 -25.36 12.97
CA SER A 732 27.21 -24.30 13.00
C SER A 732 27.27 -23.54 14.32
N LYS A 733 26.28 -23.69 15.21
CA LYS A 733 26.10 -22.85 16.41
C LYS A 733 26.21 -21.37 16.07
N TYR A 734 25.71 -20.99 14.88
CA TYR A 734 25.78 -19.64 14.39
C TYR A 734 24.94 -18.70 15.29
N GLN A 735 25.58 -17.67 15.84
CA GLN A 735 24.96 -16.70 16.73
C GLN A 735 24.40 -15.47 15.97
N GLY A 736 24.63 -15.38 14.67
CA GLY A 736 24.06 -14.34 13.81
C GLY A 736 22.62 -14.67 13.42
N HIS A 737 22.03 -13.81 12.57
CA HIS A 737 20.66 -13.95 12.13
C HIS A 737 20.58 -14.21 10.63
N ILE A 738 19.90 -15.30 10.24
CA ILE A 738 19.54 -15.59 8.85
C ILE A 738 18.06 -15.28 8.67
N SER A 739 17.76 -14.37 7.74
CA SER A 739 16.37 -14.05 7.42
C SER A 739 16.04 -14.37 5.98
N ILE A 740 14.84 -14.89 5.76
CA ILE A 740 14.33 -15.32 4.45
C ILE A 740 13.35 -14.28 3.92
N ASN A 741 13.48 -13.87 2.67
CA ASN A 741 12.53 -13.01 1.98
C ASN A 741 12.15 -13.64 0.63
N VAL A 742 10.90 -14.03 0.50
CA VAL A 742 10.35 -14.58 -0.75
C VAL A 742 9.80 -13.45 -1.58
N ASP A 743 10.19 -13.38 -2.85
CA ASP A 743 9.86 -12.31 -3.79
C ASP A 743 10.12 -10.91 -3.18
N PRO A 744 11.39 -10.56 -2.88
CA PRO A 744 11.75 -9.25 -2.33
C PRO A 744 11.34 -8.11 -3.25
N SER A 745 11.02 -6.93 -2.67
CA SER A 745 10.56 -5.72 -3.39
C SER A 745 11.66 -5.04 -4.20
#